data_ea7b70f4b54b3ebd75033906136dc0be
#
_entry.id   ea7b70f4b54b3ebd75033906136dc0be
#
_cell.length_a   1.000
_cell.length_b   1.000
_cell.length_c   1.000
_cell.angle_alpha   90.00
_cell.angle_beta   90.00
_cell.angle_gamma   90.00
#
_symmetry.space_group_name_H-M   'P 1'
#
loop_
_entity.id
_entity.type
_entity.pdbx_description
1 polymer ?
#
loop_
_entity_poly.entity_id
_entity_poly.type
_entity_poly.pdbx_seq_one_letter_code
_entity_poly.pdbx_strand_id
1 'polypeptide(L)'
;PVDIYFYSAYGKEYDFIIYQCGLRIQGTSSTTYPRKNYRIYFSRSTKYGTKLYVNGVEVADFKYSFKPGARPIDIFCLKADFSDSSSTHNTGAVRIVNDIWKRCGWLTPPQMAYKGNYDVRIGVDGFPIDLFYDNNGTGENVYLGKYNFNNEKSGSGIIYGFEGIEGFNDDATLKGERNKCICLEFLNNSETLCLFGTSNMDTFDDALEFRFKPDQTWATAHEDDKAAVKRLWEWIYSCKGNPTKFLNEYAEYFGNDSPFAWYLITDYFMAVDNRAKNMMLVTWDGKIWYFIPYDMDTVFGERNDSVLKYDYTITWETMDESIGSYAFAGHDSVLWELVRGCPDKLREVADKLRSTMSLEYVLKVFNEEMMGNWCERIYNKDGIYKYIKPLTEGVTTADGTTSYYDYLYALQGSRYAHRTYTIQNRFALLDSQYVCGTYRKDSFAAYFGYKFGSDNRKIRITASERYFFGYGYTSGTPHESAVLAEDTGSQVELTLDTDLIVNDPQYIYGASRIMGLDLTDVSHAILQTLNLNNCSALRTLDVSCGQTQTTLNALLVNGCRNLRTLNMTGLKSGSFTGIDLSNNTKLETLKAGKTALTGVNFAQGAPLTSVTLPATLQTLELRYLGKLTTGGLTLEGTSNINRLVVDNCPGVDWQTLHARCGNVKYLRVTGIDMEGDGSLLASLMQTGGVDENGGNVESCRLVGTYRLTRYVDDETYAAYIEHYPELNIEQPEYTMLESDESVADDANLSNLDNGTGYKYGNDYKPSGHVAAILKNRHRV
;
A
#
# COMPACT_ATOMS: atom_id res chain seq x y z
N PRO A 1 -11.87 11.54 -34.04
CA PRO A 1 -12.34 12.26 -32.85
C PRO A 1 -13.32 11.41 -32.07
N VAL A 2 -13.38 11.65 -30.76
CA VAL A 2 -14.33 11.02 -29.83
C VAL A 2 -14.87 12.05 -28.88
N ASP A 3 -16.07 11.78 -28.37
CA ASP A 3 -16.68 12.54 -27.31
C ASP A 3 -16.47 11.80 -25.99
N ILE A 4 -16.09 12.50 -24.94
CA ILE A 4 -15.78 11.92 -23.63
C ILE A 4 -16.68 12.56 -22.58
N TYR A 5 -17.36 11.71 -21.83
CA TYR A 5 -18.10 12.08 -20.62
C TYR A 5 -17.35 11.48 -19.44
N PHE A 6 -16.76 12.31 -18.62
CA PHE A 6 -15.95 11.90 -17.50
C PHE A 6 -16.58 12.29 -16.16
N TYR A 7 -16.75 11.32 -15.29
CA TYR A 7 -17.31 11.50 -13.95
C TYR A 7 -16.29 11.05 -12.91
N SER A 8 -15.83 11.99 -12.10
CA SER A 8 -14.72 11.80 -11.18
C SER A 8 -15.17 11.34 -9.81
N ALA A 9 -14.43 10.40 -9.22
CA ALA A 9 -14.57 10.02 -7.83
C ALA A 9 -14.10 11.11 -6.84
N TYR A 10 -13.29 12.04 -7.32
CA TYR A 10 -12.74 13.12 -6.47
C TYR A 10 -13.70 14.29 -6.26
N GLY A 11 -14.84 14.32 -6.99
CA GLY A 11 -15.87 15.33 -6.85
C GLY A 11 -16.34 15.88 -8.20
N LYS A 12 -17.49 16.54 -8.20
CA LYS A 12 -18.08 17.08 -9.42
C LYS A 12 -17.24 18.18 -10.07
N GLU A 13 -16.39 18.84 -9.33
CA GLU A 13 -15.46 19.83 -9.83
C GLU A 13 -14.39 19.25 -10.76
N TYR A 14 -14.22 17.93 -10.73
CA TYR A 14 -13.35 17.18 -11.63
C TYR A 14 -14.11 16.50 -12.78
N ASP A 15 -15.43 16.64 -12.86
CA ASP A 15 -16.23 16.13 -13.98
C ASP A 15 -16.03 17.02 -15.21
N PHE A 16 -16.04 16.43 -16.38
CA PHE A 16 -16.05 17.18 -17.64
C PHE A 16 -16.75 16.43 -18.77
N ILE A 17 -17.20 17.19 -19.76
CA ILE A 17 -17.64 16.68 -21.06
C ILE A 17 -16.78 17.37 -22.12
N ILE A 18 -16.11 16.57 -22.94
CA ILE A 18 -15.27 17.07 -24.02
C ILE A 18 -15.72 16.44 -25.34
N TYR A 19 -15.95 17.25 -26.34
CA TYR A 19 -16.38 16.79 -27.64
C TYR A 19 -15.25 16.89 -28.66
N GLN A 20 -15.16 15.87 -29.52
CA GLN A 20 -14.26 15.81 -30.68
C GLN A 20 -12.76 15.86 -30.33
N CYS A 21 -12.39 15.35 -29.19
CA CYS A 21 -10.98 15.18 -28.84
C CYS A 21 -10.32 14.05 -29.63
N GLY A 22 -8.98 14.03 -29.62
CA GLY A 22 -8.22 13.00 -30.31
C GLY A 22 -8.15 11.71 -29.52
N LEU A 23 -8.35 10.57 -30.17
CA LEU A 23 -8.12 9.23 -29.60
C LEU A 23 -7.31 8.39 -30.59
N ARG A 24 -6.32 7.65 -30.08
CA ARG A 24 -5.61 6.63 -30.86
C ARG A 24 -5.28 5.42 -30.01
N ILE A 25 -5.15 4.24 -30.65
CA ILE A 25 -4.60 3.04 -30.02
C ILE A 25 -3.12 3.29 -29.71
N GLN A 26 -2.67 2.86 -28.53
CA GLN A 26 -1.31 3.02 -28.07
C GLN A 26 -0.66 1.66 -27.80
N GLY A 27 0.66 1.60 -28.00
CA GLY A 27 1.51 0.47 -27.69
C GLY A 27 2.18 -0.12 -28.93
N THR A 28 3.15 -0.98 -28.69
CA THR A 28 3.86 -1.76 -29.73
C THR A 28 3.33 -3.18 -29.71
N SER A 29 3.82 -4.03 -28.81
CA SER A 29 3.35 -5.40 -28.61
C SER A 29 1.92 -5.47 -28.05
N SER A 30 1.56 -4.55 -27.18
CA SER A 30 0.20 -4.48 -26.58
C SER A 30 -0.91 -4.18 -27.58
N THR A 31 -0.60 -3.75 -28.80
CA THR A 31 -1.60 -3.62 -29.88
C THR A 31 -2.13 -4.96 -30.37
N THR A 32 -1.46 -6.06 -30.06
CA THR A 32 -1.91 -7.42 -30.38
C THR A 32 -2.86 -8.00 -29.32
N TYR A 33 -2.89 -7.42 -28.11
CA TYR A 33 -3.74 -7.92 -27.02
C TYR A 33 -5.23 -7.71 -27.31
N PRO A 34 -6.10 -8.53 -26.76
CA PRO A 34 -7.57 -8.39 -26.91
C PRO A 34 -8.06 -7.02 -26.41
N ARG A 35 -7.53 -6.53 -25.29
CA ARG A 35 -7.84 -5.21 -24.76
C ARG A 35 -6.75 -4.23 -25.18
N LYS A 36 -7.18 -3.14 -25.82
CA LYS A 36 -6.26 -2.13 -26.37
C LYS A 36 -6.02 -1.03 -25.36
N ASN A 37 -4.81 -0.50 -25.35
CA ASN A 37 -4.50 0.76 -24.70
C ASN A 37 -4.84 1.91 -25.64
N TYR A 38 -5.25 3.04 -25.08
CA TYR A 38 -5.57 4.24 -25.85
C TYR A 38 -4.80 5.44 -25.31
N ARG A 39 -4.51 6.38 -26.22
CA ARG A 39 -4.02 7.72 -25.87
C ARG A 39 -5.05 8.74 -26.25
N ILE A 40 -5.36 9.65 -25.34
CA ILE A 40 -6.34 10.71 -25.50
C ILE A 40 -5.61 12.03 -25.53
N TYR A 41 -5.97 12.88 -26.49
CA TYR A 41 -5.46 14.23 -26.64
C TYR A 41 -6.60 15.22 -26.38
N PHE A 42 -6.47 16.01 -25.34
CA PHE A 42 -7.42 17.08 -24.99
C PHE A 42 -7.15 18.34 -25.82
N SER A 43 -6.87 18.12 -27.07
CA SER A 43 -6.70 19.15 -28.09
C SER A 43 -7.51 18.76 -29.32
N ARG A 44 -7.87 19.77 -30.13
CA ARG A 44 -8.56 19.49 -31.39
C ARG A 44 -7.71 18.55 -32.27
N SER A 45 -8.38 17.65 -32.94
CA SER A 45 -7.69 16.82 -33.93
C SER A 45 -7.38 17.64 -35.19
N THR A 46 -6.15 18.05 -35.36
CA THR A 46 -5.68 18.74 -36.57
C THR A 46 -5.86 17.89 -37.82
N LYS A 47 -5.81 16.56 -37.68
CA LYS A 47 -6.04 15.61 -38.78
C LYS A 47 -7.45 15.68 -39.37
N TYR A 48 -8.44 15.99 -38.53
CA TYR A 48 -9.85 16.03 -38.94
C TYR A 48 -10.42 17.45 -38.95
N GLY A 49 -9.63 18.49 -38.66
CA GLY A 49 -10.08 19.87 -38.63
C GLY A 49 -11.18 20.16 -37.60
N THR A 50 -11.30 19.32 -36.58
CA THR A 50 -12.39 19.40 -35.61
C THR A 50 -12.18 20.54 -34.62
N LYS A 51 -13.28 21.06 -34.09
CA LYS A 51 -13.31 22.03 -32.99
C LYS A 51 -13.44 21.26 -31.67
N LEU A 52 -12.71 21.71 -30.65
CA LEU A 52 -12.77 21.16 -29.30
C LEU A 52 -13.79 21.94 -28.47
N TYR A 53 -14.68 21.23 -27.78
CA TYR A 53 -15.63 21.85 -26.85
C TYR A 53 -15.51 21.17 -25.50
N VAL A 54 -15.38 21.98 -24.44
CA VAL A 54 -15.36 21.50 -23.06
C VAL A 54 -16.56 22.10 -22.33
N ASN A 55 -17.42 21.25 -21.81
CA ASN A 55 -18.67 21.65 -21.15
C ASN A 55 -19.51 22.64 -22.01
N GLY A 56 -19.49 22.41 -23.33
CA GLY A 56 -20.23 23.22 -24.30
C GLY A 56 -19.53 24.50 -24.76
N VAL A 57 -18.35 24.84 -24.27
CA VAL A 57 -17.58 26.01 -24.66
C VAL A 57 -16.46 25.62 -25.62
N GLU A 58 -16.37 26.32 -26.79
CA GLU A 58 -15.28 26.12 -27.74
C GLU A 58 -13.95 26.59 -27.13
N VAL A 59 -12.93 25.72 -27.16
CA VAL A 59 -11.57 26.00 -26.67
C VAL A 59 -10.55 25.56 -27.71
N ALA A 60 -9.37 26.16 -27.68
CA ALA A 60 -8.26 25.75 -28.57
C ALA A 60 -7.59 24.46 -28.08
N ASP A 61 -7.41 24.34 -26.78
CA ASP A 61 -6.87 23.22 -26.03
C ASP A 61 -7.51 23.15 -24.65
N PHE A 62 -7.34 22.03 -23.96
CA PHE A 62 -7.84 21.83 -22.62
C PHE A 62 -6.79 21.10 -21.77
N LYS A 63 -6.38 21.76 -20.69
CA LYS A 63 -5.53 21.14 -19.68
C LYS A 63 -6.37 20.79 -18.47
N TYR A 64 -6.28 19.55 -18.05
CA TYR A 64 -7.12 18.98 -17.01
C TYR A 64 -6.29 18.54 -15.81
N SER A 65 -6.69 19.00 -14.62
CA SER A 65 -6.20 18.49 -13.33
C SER A 65 -7.08 17.32 -12.92
N PHE A 66 -6.58 16.11 -13.10
CA PHE A 66 -7.38 14.88 -13.00
C PHE A 66 -7.67 14.42 -11.56
N LYS A 67 -7.01 15.02 -10.59
CA LYS A 67 -7.23 14.79 -9.15
C LYS A 67 -6.72 15.96 -8.32
N PRO A 68 -7.11 16.08 -7.03
CA PRO A 68 -6.61 17.13 -6.15
C PRO A 68 -5.08 17.22 -6.13
N GLY A 69 -4.56 18.43 -6.28
CA GLY A 69 -3.12 18.70 -6.28
C GLY A 69 -2.36 18.28 -7.55
N ALA A 70 -2.99 17.61 -8.50
CA ALA A 70 -2.35 17.28 -9.77
C ALA A 70 -2.18 18.53 -10.65
N ARG A 71 -1.04 18.59 -11.32
CA ARG A 71 -0.80 19.63 -12.33
C ARG A 71 -1.68 19.39 -13.56
N PRO A 72 -2.33 20.45 -14.14
CA PRO A 72 -3.11 20.30 -15.36
C PRO A 72 -2.26 19.86 -16.55
N ILE A 73 -2.73 18.85 -17.28
CA ILE A 73 -2.11 18.30 -18.49
C ILE A 73 -3.18 18.06 -19.56
N ASP A 74 -2.75 17.81 -20.80
CA ASP A 74 -3.61 17.71 -21.97
C ASP A 74 -3.57 16.35 -22.68
N ILE A 75 -2.67 15.45 -22.25
CA ILE A 75 -2.52 14.13 -22.85
C ILE A 75 -2.62 13.05 -21.76
N PHE A 76 -3.55 12.14 -21.96
CA PHE A 76 -3.79 11.03 -21.06
C PHE A 76 -3.73 9.68 -21.78
N CYS A 77 -3.54 8.64 -21.00
CA CYS A 77 -3.64 7.26 -21.45
C CYS A 77 -4.76 6.53 -20.74
N LEU A 78 -5.44 5.67 -21.48
CA LEU A 78 -6.30 4.61 -20.95
C LEU A 78 -5.52 3.31 -21.10
N LYS A 79 -4.95 2.84 -20.00
CA LYS A 79 -4.15 1.62 -19.96
C LYS A 79 -5.03 0.46 -19.50
N ALA A 80 -5.18 -0.53 -20.36
CA ALA A 80 -5.88 -1.76 -20.02
C ALA A 80 -5.08 -2.63 -19.03
N ASP A 81 -3.75 -2.41 -18.99
CA ASP A 81 -2.78 -3.19 -18.23
C ASP A 81 -3.08 -4.70 -18.31
N PHE A 82 -3.15 -5.19 -19.55
CA PHE A 82 -3.61 -6.54 -19.86
C PHE A 82 -2.70 -7.62 -19.29
N SER A 83 -1.41 -7.33 -19.17
CA SER A 83 -0.42 -8.21 -18.55
C SER A 83 -0.61 -8.32 -17.04
N ASP A 84 -1.02 -7.25 -16.39
CA ASP A 84 -1.33 -7.23 -14.96
C ASP A 84 -2.83 -7.43 -14.73
N SER A 85 -3.20 -8.60 -14.24
CA SER A 85 -4.61 -8.93 -13.99
C SER A 85 -5.27 -8.07 -12.92
N SER A 86 -4.49 -7.41 -12.07
CA SER A 86 -5.00 -6.44 -11.10
C SER A 86 -5.15 -5.04 -11.67
N SER A 87 -4.49 -4.74 -12.79
CA SER A 87 -4.36 -3.41 -13.40
C SER A 87 -3.89 -2.33 -12.42
N THR A 88 -2.97 -2.68 -11.52
CA THR A 88 -2.52 -1.78 -10.44
C THR A 88 -1.02 -1.78 -10.25
N HIS A 89 -0.30 -2.72 -10.86
CA HIS A 89 1.15 -2.82 -10.69
C HIS A 89 1.85 -1.54 -11.13
N ASN A 90 1.52 -1.04 -12.32
CA ASN A 90 2.16 0.14 -12.87
C ASN A 90 1.90 1.39 -12.02
N THR A 91 0.64 1.73 -11.78
CA THR A 91 0.26 2.92 -10.99
C THR A 91 0.65 2.80 -9.52
N GLY A 92 0.45 1.63 -8.93
CA GLY A 92 0.79 1.37 -7.53
C GLY A 92 2.30 1.41 -7.27
N ALA A 93 3.11 0.74 -8.12
CA ALA A 93 4.56 0.75 -7.99
C ALA A 93 5.13 2.17 -8.13
N VAL A 94 4.70 2.92 -9.14
CA VAL A 94 5.16 4.30 -9.35
C VAL A 94 4.75 5.21 -8.20
N ARG A 95 3.52 5.06 -7.68
CA ARG A 95 3.06 5.80 -6.50
C ARG A 95 3.96 5.54 -5.30
N ILE A 96 4.26 4.27 -5.02
CA ILE A 96 5.13 3.90 -3.90
C ILE A 96 6.52 4.52 -4.05
N VAL A 97 7.12 4.41 -5.24
CA VAL A 97 8.45 4.99 -5.51
C VAL A 97 8.46 6.50 -5.21
N ASN A 98 7.48 7.24 -5.71
CA ASN A 98 7.37 8.68 -5.47
C ASN A 98 7.20 9.03 -4.00
N ASP A 99 6.30 8.33 -3.30
CA ASP A 99 6.01 8.62 -1.89
C ASP A 99 7.23 8.32 -1.00
N ILE A 100 7.95 7.22 -1.31
CA ILE A 100 9.16 6.85 -0.58
C ILE A 100 10.28 7.86 -0.84
N TRP A 101 10.49 8.24 -2.08
CA TRP A 101 11.54 9.20 -2.43
C TRP A 101 11.29 10.54 -1.74
N LYS A 102 10.04 11.01 -1.69
CA LYS A 102 9.68 12.20 -0.90
C LYS A 102 10.03 12.03 0.58
N ARG A 103 9.69 10.89 1.17
CA ARG A 103 9.98 10.60 2.59
C ARG A 103 11.48 10.45 2.86
N CYS A 104 12.25 9.95 1.89
CA CYS A 104 13.71 9.91 1.96
C CYS A 104 14.37 11.29 1.74
N GLY A 105 13.59 12.31 1.37
CA GLY A 105 14.12 13.61 1.00
C GLY A 105 14.76 13.64 -0.40
N TRP A 106 14.53 12.64 -1.21
CA TRP A 106 15.03 12.52 -2.58
C TRP A 106 14.09 13.17 -3.57
N LEU A 107 14.06 14.49 -3.58
CA LEU A 107 13.24 15.24 -4.50
C LEU A 107 14.01 15.55 -5.79
N THR A 108 13.33 15.41 -6.92
CA THR A 108 13.84 15.87 -8.22
C THR A 108 13.66 17.38 -8.36
N PRO A 109 14.39 18.05 -9.27
CA PRO A 109 14.26 19.48 -9.49
C PRO A 109 12.81 19.97 -9.69
N PRO A 110 11.95 19.30 -10.51
CA PRO A 110 10.55 19.69 -10.60
C PRO A 110 9.78 19.58 -9.30
N GLN A 111 9.99 18.50 -8.54
CA GLN A 111 9.33 18.32 -7.24
C GLN A 111 9.72 19.40 -6.24
N MET A 112 10.96 19.89 -6.30
CA MET A 112 11.41 21.02 -5.48
C MET A 112 10.79 22.34 -5.94
N ALA A 113 10.73 22.58 -7.26
CA ALA A 113 10.19 23.81 -7.83
C ALA A 113 8.70 24.00 -7.57
N TYR A 114 7.92 22.91 -7.62
CA TYR A 114 6.46 22.95 -7.38
C TYR A 114 6.06 22.77 -5.92
N LYS A 115 7.00 22.63 -5.01
CA LYS A 115 6.69 22.42 -3.59
C LYS A 115 5.74 23.50 -3.06
N GLY A 116 4.55 23.06 -2.66
CA GLY A 116 3.49 23.94 -2.14
C GLY A 116 2.43 24.35 -3.18
N ASN A 117 2.67 24.15 -4.50
CA ASN A 117 1.70 24.47 -5.55
C ASN A 117 0.99 23.20 -6.04
N TYR A 118 1.76 22.18 -6.37
CA TYR A 118 1.24 20.91 -6.87
C TYR A 118 1.93 19.72 -6.21
N ASP A 119 1.23 18.59 -6.10
CA ASP A 119 1.78 17.30 -5.74
C ASP A 119 2.34 16.61 -6.99
N VAL A 120 3.50 17.07 -7.45
CA VAL A 120 4.15 16.54 -8.64
C VAL A 120 4.71 15.16 -8.37
N ARG A 121 4.24 14.17 -9.12
CA ARG A 121 4.81 12.84 -9.19
C ARG A 121 5.64 12.69 -10.46
N ILE A 122 6.78 12.08 -10.31
CA ILE A 122 7.65 11.75 -11.42
C ILE A 122 7.36 10.32 -11.85
N GLY A 123 6.92 10.15 -13.10
CA GLY A 123 6.46 8.87 -13.64
C GLY A 123 4.95 8.86 -13.92
N VAL A 124 4.39 7.67 -14.08
CA VAL A 124 2.96 7.49 -14.32
C VAL A 124 2.17 7.85 -13.08
N ASP A 125 1.18 8.72 -13.23
CA ASP A 125 0.25 9.07 -12.15
C ASP A 125 -1.18 8.96 -12.67
N GLY A 126 -2.02 8.26 -11.96
CA GLY A 126 -3.39 7.99 -12.37
C GLY A 126 -4.17 7.18 -11.36
N PHE A 127 -5.30 6.69 -11.80
CA PHE A 127 -6.22 5.89 -11.00
C PHE A 127 -7.08 4.98 -11.89
N PRO A 128 -7.66 3.92 -11.34
CA PRO A 128 -8.53 3.03 -12.09
C PRO A 128 -9.89 3.67 -12.41
N ILE A 129 -10.40 3.37 -13.61
CA ILE A 129 -11.72 3.78 -14.08
C ILE A 129 -12.50 2.60 -14.66
N ASP A 130 -13.82 2.71 -14.70
CA ASP A 130 -14.68 1.88 -15.54
C ASP A 130 -14.88 2.55 -16.89
N LEU A 131 -14.47 1.89 -17.97
CA LEU A 131 -14.59 2.40 -19.33
C LEU A 131 -15.83 1.84 -20.02
N PHE A 132 -16.65 2.73 -20.53
CA PHE A 132 -17.81 2.41 -21.38
C PHE A 132 -17.62 3.02 -22.75
N TYR A 133 -18.20 2.38 -23.74
CA TYR A 133 -18.14 2.79 -25.14
C TYR A 133 -19.53 2.74 -25.79
N ASP A 134 -19.90 3.82 -26.43
CA ASP A 134 -21.07 3.91 -27.29
C ASP A 134 -20.62 4.19 -28.73
N ASN A 135 -20.66 3.17 -29.59
CA ASN A 135 -20.14 3.28 -30.95
C ASN A 135 -21.03 4.13 -31.87
N ASN A 136 -22.30 4.21 -31.57
CA ASN A 136 -23.29 4.75 -32.49
C ASN A 136 -24.02 5.99 -31.96
N GLY A 137 -23.71 6.49 -30.80
CA GLY A 137 -24.43 7.56 -30.14
C GLY A 137 -25.88 7.19 -29.81
N THR A 138 -26.16 5.93 -29.62
CA THR A 138 -27.50 5.38 -29.34
C THR A 138 -27.87 5.49 -27.87
N GLY A 139 -26.93 5.78 -27.01
CA GLY A 139 -27.06 5.72 -25.55
C GLY A 139 -26.90 4.30 -24.98
N GLU A 140 -26.64 3.31 -25.83
CA GLU A 140 -26.33 1.95 -25.40
C GLU A 140 -24.84 1.81 -25.07
N ASN A 141 -24.50 2.03 -23.81
CA ASN A 141 -23.14 1.95 -23.33
C ASN A 141 -22.68 0.50 -23.18
N VAL A 142 -21.66 0.11 -23.93
CA VAL A 142 -20.99 -1.18 -23.81
C VAL A 142 -19.84 -1.03 -22.81
N TYR A 143 -19.87 -1.84 -21.76
CA TYR A 143 -18.77 -1.86 -20.79
C TYR A 143 -17.53 -2.52 -21.37
N LEU A 144 -16.44 -1.77 -21.47
CA LEU A 144 -15.14 -2.25 -21.96
C LEU A 144 -14.22 -2.79 -20.87
N GLY A 145 -14.57 -2.57 -19.61
CA GLY A 145 -13.82 -3.06 -18.46
C GLY A 145 -13.09 -1.96 -17.69
N LYS A 146 -12.32 -2.39 -16.71
CA LYS A 146 -11.45 -1.53 -15.93
C LYS A 146 -10.25 -1.08 -16.77
N TYR A 147 -9.93 0.20 -16.68
CA TYR A 147 -8.73 0.82 -17.25
C TYR A 147 -8.06 1.71 -16.20
N ASN A 148 -6.77 1.97 -16.36
CA ASN A 148 -6.13 3.06 -15.66
C ASN A 148 -6.15 4.33 -16.53
N PHE A 149 -6.72 5.39 -15.98
CA PHE A 149 -6.66 6.74 -16.52
C PHE A 149 -5.44 7.42 -15.93
N ASN A 150 -4.42 7.64 -16.74
CA ASN A 150 -3.16 8.16 -16.26
C ASN A 150 -2.53 9.16 -17.25
N ASN A 151 -1.60 9.97 -16.74
CA ASN A 151 -0.83 10.88 -17.56
C ASN A 151 0.00 10.13 -18.61
N GLU A 152 0.35 10.83 -19.67
CA GLU A 152 1.20 10.33 -20.72
C GLU A 152 2.69 10.47 -20.33
N LYS A 153 3.56 9.56 -20.80
CA LYS A 153 4.97 9.46 -20.38
C LYS A 153 5.89 10.54 -20.95
N SER A 154 5.53 11.11 -22.09
CA SER A 154 6.34 12.14 -22.77
C SER A 154 5.68 13.51 -22.66
N GLY A 155 6.46 14.55 -22.73
CA GLY A 155 5.97 15.91 -22.72
C GLY A 155 5.68 16.45 -21.32
N SER A 156 4.79 17.41 -21.26
CA SER A 156 4.50 18.20 -20.05
C SER A 156 3.95 17.40 -18.86
N GLY A 157 3.55 16.14 -19.08
CA GLY A 157 2.83 15.35 -18.07
C GLY A 157 3.68 14.76 -16.96
N ILE A 158 4.84 14.21 -17.27
CA ILE A 158 5.63 13.42 -16.32
C ILE A 158 6.99 14.07 -16.03
N ILE A 159 7.64 14.61 -17.04
CA ILE A 159 9.06 14.94 -16.99
C ILE A 159 9.28 16.43 -16.76
N TYR A 160 8.36 17.25 -17.25
CA TYR A 160 8.48 18.70 -17.21
C TYR A 160 7.51 19.26 -16.22
N GLY A 161 8.02 19.86 -15.24
CA GLY A 161 7.23 20.33 -14.19
C GLY A 161 7.43 21.81 -13.85
N PHE A 162 7.84 22.66 -14.78
CA PHE A 162 8.15 24.06 -14.50
C PHE A 162 7.15 25.04 -15.09
N GLU A 163 6.10 24.54 -15.74
CA GLU A 163 5.04 25.37 -16.32
C GLU A 163 4.37 26.26 -15.25
N GLY A 164 4.41 27.57 -15.49
CA GLY A 164 3.87 28.54 -14.54
C GLY A 164 4.75 28.87 -13.33
N ILE A 165 5.94 28.33 -13.23
CA ILE A 165 6.93 28.72 -12.19
C ILE A 165 7.66 29.98 -12.66
N GLU A 166 7.64 31.02 -11.81
CA GLU A 166 8.28 32.30 -12.11
C GLU A 166 9.80 32.12 -12.31
N GLY A 167 10.30 32.69 -13.38
CA GLY A 167 11.73 32.63 -13.73
C GLY A 167 12.13 31.44 -14.59
N PHE A 168 11.23 30.49 -14.83
CA PHE A 168 11.50 29.32 -15.67
C PHE A 168 10.63 29.31 -16.94
N ASN A 169 11.12 28.64 -17.97
CA ASN A 169 10.32 28.21 -19.11
C ASN A 169 9.56 26.92 -18.74
N ASP A 170 8.55 26.57 -19.53
CA ASP A 170 7.73 25.37 -19.29
C ASP A 170 8.55 24.08 -19.30
N ASP A 171 9.75 24.09 -19.87
CA ASP A 171 10.69 22.99 -20.03
C ASP A 171 11.79 22.96 -18.95
N ALA A 172 11.59 23.62 -17.83
CA ALA A 172 12.53 23.67 -16.71
C ALA A 172 13.82 24.47 -16.95
N THR A 173 13.96 25.16 -18.06
CA THR A 173 15.10 26.05 -18.25
C THR A 173 14.85 27.42 -17.64
N LEU A 174 15.89 28.11 -17.22
CA LEU A 174 15.81 29.54 -16.89
C LEU A 174 15.41 30.32 -18.14
N LYS A 175 14.57 31.32 -17.99
CA LYS A 175 14.16 32.17 -19.10
C LYS A 175 15.39 32.76 -19.81
N GLY A 176 15.45 32.53 -21.12
CA GLY A 176 16.55 32.96 -21.97
C GLY A 176 17.71 31.96 -22.12
N GLU A 177 17.67 30.81 -21.42
CA GLU A 177 18.63 29.73 -21.62
C GLU A 177 18.13 28.67 -22.60
N ARG A 178 19.06 27.95 -23.21
CA ARG A 178 18.73 26.75 -23.99
C ARG A 178 18.19 25.66 -23.05
N ASN A 179 17.17 24.98 -23.49
CA ASN A 179 16.65 23.80 -22.82
C ASN A 179 17.72 22.69 -22.73
N LYS A 180 18.14 22.36 -21.50
CA LYS A 180 19.13 21.32 -21.17
C LYS A 180 18.49 20.02 -20.72
N CYS A 181 17.16 19.98 -20.64
CA CYS A 181 16.47 18.78 -20.23
C CYS A 181 16.61 17.68 -21.28
N ILE A 182 17.00 16.50 -20.82
CA ILE A 182 17.11 15.29 -21.62
C ILE A 182 16.39 14.18 -20.89
N CYS A 183 15.52 13.48 -21.59
CA CYS A 183 14.93 12.24 -21.14
C CYS A 183 15.23 11.13 -22.13
N LEU A 184 15.85 10.08 -21.65
CA LEU A 184 16.18 8.89 -22.42
C LEU A 184 15.30 7.73 -21.96
N GLU A 185 14.67 7.04 -22.92
CA GLU A 185 14.03 5.74 -22.67
C GLU A 185 14.89 4.63 -23.25
N PHE A 186 15.08 3.57 -22.49
CA PHE A 186 15.78 2.37 -22.90
C PHE A 186 14.81 1.44 -23.64
N LEU A 187 15.13 1.10 -24.87
CA LEU A 187 14.23 0.39 -25.78
C LEU A 187 14.49 -1.11 -25.86
N ASN A 188 15.75 -1.52 -25.68
CA ASN A 188 16.15 -2.89 -25.96
C ASN A 188 17.11 -3.42 -24.89
N ASN A 189 16.70 -4.49 -24.20
CA ASN A 189 17.45 -5.10 -23.11
C ASN A 189 18.70 -5.87 -23.53
N SER A 190 18.89 -6.13 -24.82
CA SER A 190 20.07 -6.82 -25.35
C SER A 190 21.11 -5.88 -25.97
N GLU A 191 20.77 -4.61 -26.15
CA GLU A 191 21.72 -3.66 -26.75
C GLU A 191 22.82 -3.25 -25.75
N THR A 192 24.04 -3.26 -26.23
CA THR A 192 25.24 -2.95 -25.45
C THR A 192 25.19 -1.57 -24.79
N LEU A 193 24.56 -0.58 -25.45
CA LEU A 193 24.35 0.75 -24.89
C LEU A 193 23.37 0.71 -23.71
N CYS A 194 22.28 -0.04 -23.80
CA CYS A 194 21.33 -0.22 -22.69
C CYS A 194 21.99 -0.88 -21.47
N LEU A 195 23.03 -1.67 -21.69
CA LEU A 195 23.80 -2.35 -20.65
C LEU A 195 25.02 -1.53 -20.18
N PHE A 196 25.22 -0.32 -20.67
CA PHE A 196 26.42 0.51 -20.42
C PHE A 196 27.73 -0.22 -20.74
N GLY A 197 27.67 -1.22 -21.63
CA GLY A 197 28.81 -2.05 -22.00
C GLY A 197 29.74 -1.41 -23.05
N THR A 198 29.39 -0.24 -23.57
CA THR A 198 30.14 0.56 -24.48
C THR A 198 29.89 2.04 -24.28
N SER A 199 30.86 2.87 -24.66
CA SER A 199 30.67 4.33 -24.78
C SER A 199 30.53 4.77 -26.25
N ASN A 200 30.58 3.84 -27.19
CA ASN A 200 30.32 4.12 -28.60
C ASN A 200 28.81 4.32 -28.84
N MET A 201 28.44 5.43 -29.45
CA MET A 201 27.04 5.85 -29.68
C MET A 201 26.51 5.47 -31.07
N ASP A 202 27.19 4.63 -31.83
CA ASP A 202 26.80 4.30 -33.21
C ASP A 202 25.42 3.63 -33.32
N THR A 203 25.02 2.88 -32.27
CA THR A 203 23.71 2.20 -32.18
C THR A 203 22.72 2.94 -31.27
N PHE A 204 22.91 4.25 -31.06
CA PHE A 204 22.10 5.00 -30.09
C PHE A 204 20.60 4.88 -30.39
N ASP A 205 20.16 5.14 -31.59
CA ASP A 205 18.75 5.16 -31.98
C ASP A 205 18.11 3.77 -31.97
N ASP A 206 18.87 2.68 -31.96
CA ASP A 206 18.40 1.30 -31.80
C ASP A 206 18.21 0.93 -30.33
N ALA A 207 19.00 1.54 -29.46
CA ALA A 207 19.03 1.25 -28.03
C ALA A 207 18.21 2.23 -27.19
N LEU A 208 18.24 3.51 -27.54
CA LEU A 208 17.73 4.62 -26.74
C LEU A 208 16.86 5.54 -27.59
N GLU A 209 15.89 6.19 -26.95
CA GLU A 209 15.03 7.18 -27.60
C GLU A 209 14.99 8.45 -26.75
N PHE A 210 15.12 9.61 -27.38
CA PHE A 210 14.84 10.90 -26.76
C PHE A 210 13.33 11.05 -26.57
N ARG A 211 12.84 10.93 -25.35
CA ARG A 211 11.42 11.12 -25.02
C ARG A 211 11.02 12.56 -24.85
N PHE A 212 11.95 13.39 -24.52
CA PHE A 212 11.82 14.82 -24.64
C PHE A 212 12.45 15.25 -25.96
N LYS A 213 11.79 16.10 -26.70
CA LYS A 213 12.17 16.43 -28.07
C LYS A 213 12.02 15.19 -28.98
N PRO A 214 10.79 14.66 -29.12
CA PRO A 214 10.53 13.35 -29.75
C PRO A 214 10.93 13.25 -31.24
N ASP A 215 11.21 14.38 -31.89
CA ASP A 215 11.65 14.43 -33.27
C ASP A 215 13.20 14.41 -33.40
N GLN A 216 13.91 14.24 -32.27
CA GLN A 216 15.38 14.15 -32.30
C GLN A 216 15.83 12.69 -32.36
N THR A 217 16.77 12.43 -33.26
CA THR A 217 17.61 11.24 -33.32
C THR A 217 19.00 11.60 -32.81
N TRP A 218 19.86 10.58 -32.61
CA TRP A 218 21.24 10.89 -32.26
C TRP A 218 21.91 11.81 -33.27
N ALA A 219 21.67 11.60 -34.57
CA ALA A 219 22.23 12.42 -35.62
C ALA A 219 21.79 13.89 -35.57
N THR A 220 20.53 14.14 -35.17
CA THR A 220 19.92 15.48 -35.17
C THR A 220 19.94 16.18 -33.83
N ALA A 221 20.34 15.48 -32.77
CA ALA A 221 20.41 16.04 -31.43
C ALA A 221 21.45 17.18 -31.34
N HIS A 222 21.16 18.15 -30.46
CA HIS A 222 22.08 19.25 -30.19
C HIS A 222 23.40 18.72 -29.61
N GLU A 223 24.53 19.31 -29.99
CA GLU A 223 25.86 18.84 -29.59
C GLU A 223 26.04 18.83 -28.06
N ASP A 224 25.47 19.78 -27.34
CA ASP A 224 25.54 19.78 -25.87
C ASP A 224 24.73 18.63 -25.27
N ASP A 225 23.62 18.22 -25.91
CA ASP A 225 22.81 17.08 -25.44
C ASP A 225 23.58 15.77 -25.66
N LYS A 226 24.23 15.65 -26.84
CA LYS A 226 25.15 14.54 -27.11
C LYS A 226 26.31 14.50 -26.13
N ALA A 227 26.90 15.65 -25.82
CA ALA A 227 27.98 15.74 -24.86
C ALA A 227 27.56 15.33 -23.45
N ALA A 228 26.37 15.72 -23.03
CA ALA A 228 25.81 15.32 -21.72
C ALA A 228 25.60 13.79 -21.63
N VAL A 229 25.04 13.18 -22.68
CA VAL A 229 24.86 11.72 -22.78
C VAL A 229 26.22 11.02 -22.79
N LYS A 230 27.14 11.43 -23.68
CA LYS A 230 28.48 10.85 -23.73
C LYS A 230 29.20 10.91 -22.41
N ARG A 231 29.16 12.06 -21.73
CA ARG A 231 29.78 12.24 -20.42
C ARG A 231 29.33 11.15 -19.43
N LEU A 232 28.03 10.83 -19.37
CA LEU A 232 27.52 9.79 -18.47
C LEU A 232 28.02 8.40 -18.88
N TRP A 233 27.88 8.02 -20.17
CA TRP A 233 28.26 6.69 -20.66
C TRP A 233 29.75 6.44 -20.58
N GLU A 234 30.58 7.40 -20.98
CA GLU A 234 32.03 7.32 -20.91
C GLU A 234 32.51 7.14 -19.48
N TRP A 235 31.88 7.88 -18.53
CA TRP A 235 32.21 7.74 -17.13
C TRP A 235 31.85 6.37 -16.56
N ILE A 236 30.60 5.91 -16.75
CA ILE A 236 30.18 4.59 -16.29
C ILE A 236 31.09 3.50 -16.87
N TYR A 237 31.34 3.54 -18.18
CA TYR A 237 32.21 2.61 -18.83
C TYR A 237 33.64 2.65 -18.28
N SER A 238 34.16 3.84 -17.96
CA SER A 238 35.48 4.01 -17.34
C SER A 238 35.57 3.44 -15.92
N CYS A 239 34.44 3.24 -15.26
CA CYS A 239 34.35 2.61 -13.93
C CYS A 239 34.28 1.08 -13.99
N LYS A 240 34.12 0.48 -15.17
CA LYS A 240 33.98 -0.97 -15.34
C LYS A 240 35.07 -1.72 -14.57
N GLY A 241 34.66 -2.65 -13.71
CA GLY A 241 35.55 -3.42 -12.84
C GLY A 241 36.17 -2.62 -11.67
N ASN A 242 35.75 -1.37 -11.45
CA ASN A 242 36.26 -0.52 -10.38
C ASN A 242 35.13 0.14 -9.58
N PRO A 243 34.42 -0.60 -8.71
CA PRO A 243 33.31 -0.08 -7.92
C PRO A 243 33.75 1.02 -6.92
N THR A 244 35.01 1.03 -6.49
CA THR A 244 35.53 2.10 -5.62
C THR A 244 35.55 3.44 -6.34
N LYS A 245 36.01 3.47 -7.60
CA LYS A 245 35.96 4.70 -8.42
C LYS A 245 34.50 5.13 -8.59
N PHE A 246 33.61 4.21 -8.96
CA PHE A 246 32.20 4.50 -9.10
C PHE A 246 31.60 5.10 -7.84
N LEU A 247 31.83 4.49 -6.68
CA LEU A 247 31.34 4.97 -5.39
C LEU A 247 31.81 6.38 -5.04
N ASN A 248 33.06 6.69 -5.35
CA ASN A 248 33.64 8.00 -5.03
C ASN A 248 33.12 9.12 -5.94
N GLU A 249 32.73 8.80 -7.16
CA GLU A 249 32.41 9.80 -8.20
C GLU A 249 30.90 9.85 -8.56
N TYR A 250 30.08 8.86 -8.19
CA TYR A 250 28.72 8.76 -8.69
C TYR A 250 27.83 9.97 -8.40
N ALA A 251 28.05 10.66 -7.29
CA ALA A 251 27.30 11.86 -6.91
C ALA A 251 27.51 13.07 -7.84
N GLU A 252 28.55 13.03 -8.66
CA GLU A 252 28.80 14.04 -9.72
C GLU A 252 27.94 13.79 -10.97
N TYR A 253 27.32 12.62 -11.07
CA TYR A 253 26.55 12.16 -12.23
C TYR A 253 25.11 11.81 -11.90
N PHE A 254 24.84 11.31 -10.70
CA PHE A 254 23.52 10.89 -10.25
C PHE A 254 23.06 11.64 -9.01
N GLY A 255 21.81 12.10 -9.03
CA GLY A 255 21.16 12.70 -7.88
C GLY A 255 20.48 11.65 -6.99
N ASN A 256 20.37 11.99 -5.69
CA ASN A 256 19.49 11.27 -4.75
C ASN A 256 19.83 9.78 -4.53
N ASP A 257 21.08 9.39 -4.54
CA ASP A 257 21.50 7.98 -4.52
C ASP A 257 20.81 7.12 -5.59
N SER A 258 20.38 7.73 -6.68
CA SER A 258 19.40 7.17 -7.61
C SER A 258 19.80 5.82 -8.22
N PRO A 259 21.06 5.51 -8.57
CA PRO A 259 21.39 4.18 -9.05
C PRO A 259 21.22 3.09 -8.01
N PHE A 260 21.59 3.35 -6.75
CA PHE A 260 21.39 2.39 -5.64
C PHE A 260 19.92 2.24 -5.28
N ALA A 261 19.19 3.36 -5.20
CA ALA A 261 17.77 3.36 -4.91
C ALA A 261 16.96 2.62 -5.99
N TRP A 262 17.27 2.86 -7.26
CA TRP A 262 16.62 2.18 -8.39
C TRP A 262 16.93 0.67 -8.42
N TYR A 263 18.19 0.30 -8.17
CA TYR A 263 18.58 -1.10 -8.05
C TYR A 263 17.75 -1.82 -7.00
N LEU A 264 17.64 -1.24 -5.79
CA LEU A 264 16.89 -1.83 -4.69
C LEU A 264 15.39 -1.88 -4.97
N ILE A 265 14.79 -0.81 -5.47
CA ILE A 265 13.36 -0.77 -5.81
C ILE A 265 13.01 -1.83 -6.84
N THR A 266 13.80 -1.95 -7.90
CA THR A 266 13.57 -2.98 -8.93
C THR A 266 13.77 -4.39 -8.40
N ASP A 267 14.60 -4.54 -7.39
CA ASP A 267 14.82 -5.83 -6.72
C ASP A 267 13.65 -6.18 -5.79
N TYR A 268 13.24 -5.25 -4.91
CA TYR A 268 12.08 -5.45 -4.03
C TYR A 268 10.79 -5.73 -4.80
N PHE A 269 10.61 -5.10 -5.94
CA PHE A 269 9.42 -5.27 -6.77
C PHE A 269 9.55 -6.37 -7.80
N MET A 270 10.71 -7.03 -7.91
CA MET A 270 10.98 -8.01 -8.96
C MET A 270 10.65 -7.42 -10.35
N ALA A 271 11.07 -6.19 -10.59
CA ALA A 271 10.74 -5.45 -11.81
C ALA A 271 11.65 -5.90 -12.95
N VAL A 272 11.29 -7.01 -13.57
CA VAL A 272 12.11 -7.76 -14.51
C VAL A 272 12.50 -6.98 -15.78
N ASP A 273 11.69 -6.00 -16.15
CA ASP A 273 11.87 -5.25 -17.41
C ASP A 273 12.45 -3.84 -17.17
N ASN A 274 12.82 -3.48 -15.92
CA ASN A 274 13.13 -2.09 -15.55
C ASN A 274 14.61 -1.81 -15.27
N ARG A 275 15.53 -2.67 -15.72
CA ARG A 275 16.99 -2.47 -15.54
C ARG A 275 17.79 -2.30 -16.83
N ALA A 276 17.20 -2.59 -17.98
CA ALA A 276 17.81 -2.37 -19.30
C ALA A 276 16.78 -2.02 -20.37
N LYS A 277 15.50 -2.07 -20.04
CA LYS A 277 14.36 -1.71 -20.88
C LYS A 277 13.30 -1.07 -19.98
N ASN A 278 12.36 -0.33 -20.55
CA ASN A 278 11.35 0.40 -19.77
C ASN A 278 11.95 1.22 -18.62
N MET A 279 13.19 1.59 -18.75
CA MET A 279 13.93 2.43 -17.83
C MET A 279 14.08 3.82 -18.45
N MET A 280 13.88 4.84 -17.65
CA MET A 280 14.04 6.21 -18.09
C MET A 280 15.10 6.91 -17.26
N LEU A 281 16.02 7.59 -17.94
CA LEU A 281 17.01 8.47 -17.34
C LEU A 281 16.72 9.91 -17.73
N VAL A 282 16.66 10.80 -16.76
CA VAL A 282 16.34 12.20 -16.98
C VAL A 282 17.38 13.09 -16.32
N THR A 283 17.77 14.14 -17.03
CA THR A 283 18.52 15.27 -16.46
C THR A 283 17.83 16.58 -16.81
N TRP A 284 17.81 17.53 -15.88
CA TRP A 284 17.26 18.88 -16.10
C TRP A 284 18.35 19.93 -16.33
N ASP A 285 19.60 19.60 -16.03
CA ASP A 285 20.75 20.50 -16.16
C ASP A 285 21.83 20.01 -17.13
N GLY A 286 21.63 18.82 -17.72
CA GLY A 286 22.62 18.14 -18.59
C GLY A 286 23.79 17.54 -17.82
N LYS A 287 23.75 17.46 -16.48
CA LYS A 287 24.85 16.98 -15.65
C LYS A 287 24.46 15.90 -14.69
N ILE A 288 23.39 16.13 -13.92
CA ILE A 288 22.90 15.21 -12.87
C ILE A 288 21.72 14.45 -13.39
N TRP A 289 21.79 13.13 -13.32
CA TRP A 289 20.81 12.21 -13.87
C TRP A 289 20.00 11.53 -12.76
N TYR A 290 18.75 11.20 -13.10
CA TYR A 290 17.79 10.56 -12.21
C TYR A 290 17.09 9.43 -12.93
N PHE A 291 16.87 8.30 -12.26
CA PHE A 291 15.99 7.24 -12.73
C PHE A 291 14.53 7.64 -12.51
N ILE A 292 13.71 7.41 -13.52
CA ILE A 292 12.27 7.70 -13.48
C ILE A 292 11.51 6.38 -13.66
N PRO A 293 10.57 6.04 -12.76
CA PRO A 293 9.77 4.83 -12.88
C PRO A 293 8.81 4.92 -14.07
N TYR A 294 8.86 3.91 -14.92
CA TYR A 294 8.01 3.81 -16.10
C TYR A 294 7.71 2.34 -16.41
N ASP A 295 6.46 2.07 -16.85
CA ASP A 295 5.97 0.77 -17.33
C ASP A 295 6.31 -0.39 -16.38
N MET A 296 5.97 -0.22 -15.10
CA MET A 296 6.20 -1.19 -14.02
C MET A 296 5.01 -2.17 -13.90
N ASP A 297 4.50 -2.67 -15.00
CA ASP A 297 3.39 -3.62 -15.03
C ASP A 297 3.86 -5.08 -14.82
N THR A 298 5.11 -5.38 -15.15
CA THR A 298 5.73 -6.70 -15.00
C THR A 298 6.54 -6.81 -13.69
N VAL A 299 5.86 -6.73 -12.56
CA VAL A 299 6.46 -6.85 -11.22
C VAL A 299 5.92 -8.10 -10.50
N PHE A 300 6.54 -8.45 -9.39
CA PHE A 300 6.14 -9.54 -8.50
C PHE A 300 6.00 -10.91 -9.16
N GLY A 301 6.89 -11.20 -10.11
CA GLY A 301 6.95 -12.49 -10.77
C GLY A 301 6.04 -12.64 -11.99
N GLU A 302 5.29 -11.62 -12.35
CA GLU A 302 4.53 -11.57 -13.60
C GLU A 302 5.40 -11.22 -14.79
N ARG A 303 5.16 -11.92 -15.90
CA ARG A 303 5.76 -11.65 -17.20
C ARG A 303 4.77 -10.86 -18.07
N ASN A 304 5.25 -10.19 -19.11
CA ASN A 304 4.44 -9.34 -20.00
C ASN A 304 3.33 -10.08 -20.79
N ASP A 305 3.28 -11.39 -20.73
CA ASP A 305 2.21 -12.23 -21.29
C ASP A 305 1.19 -12.70 -20.24
N SER A 306 1.18 -12.09 -19.08
CA SER A 306 0.32 -12.41 -17.93
C SER A 306 0.60 -13.75 -17.24
N VAL A 307 1.75 -14.35 -17.50
CA VAL A 307 2.15 -15.59 -16.84
C VAL A 307 2.90 -15.28 -15.55
N LEU A 308 2.49 -15.89 -14.45
CA LEU A 308 3.26 -15.91 -13.22
C LEU A 308 4.42 -16.89 -13.41
N LYS A 309 5.63 -16.37 -13.59
CA LYS A 309 6.80 -17.14 -13.99
C LYS A 309 7.81 -17.30 -12.86
N TYR A 310 7.94 -16.28 -12.02
CA TYR A 310 9.05 -16.21 -11.07
C TYR A 310 8.53 -16.20 -9.65
N ASP A 311 9.16 -17.03 -8.82
CA ASP A 311 8.98 -17.03 -7.38
C ASP A 311 9.75 -15.88 -6.73
N TYR A 312 9.35 -15.50 -5.53
CA TYR A 312 9.97 -14.40 -4.77
C TYR A 312 11.46 -14.64 -4.46
N THR A 313 11.95 -15.88 -4.58
CA THR A 313 13.34 -16.25 -4.30
C THR A 313 14.31 -15.93 -5.45
N ILE A 314 13.80 -15.65 -6.65
CA ILE A 314 14.63 -15.30 -7.79
C ILE A 314 15.50 -14.09 -7.46
N THR A 315 16.81 -14.24 -7.63
CA THR A 315 17.80 -13.17 -7.50
C THR A 315 18.59 -13.03 -8.80
N TRP A 316 19.33 -11.96 -8.91
CA TRP A 316 20.20 -11.70 -10.08
C TRP A 316 21.29 -12.77 -10.21
N GLU A 317 21.79 -13.26 -9.09
CA GLU A 317 22.86 -14.24 -9.01
C GLU A 317 22.40 -15.67 -9.34
N THR A 318 21.11 -15.95 -9.12
CA THR A 318 20.54 -17.28 -9.34
C THR A 318 19.81 -17.43 -10.67
N MET A 319 19.80 -16.36 -11.46
CA MET A 319 19.20 -16.43 -12.79
C MET A 319 20.09 -17.22 -13.74
N ASP A 320 19.61 -18.38 -14.12
CA ASP A 320 20.13 -19.11 -15.26
C ASP A 320 19.57 -18.52 -16.57
N GLU A 321 20.43 -18.28 -17.55
CA GLU A 321 20.03 -17.90 -18.91
C GLU A 321 18.99 -18.87 -19.52
N SER A 322 18.97 -20.12 -19.06
CA SER A 322 17.98 -21.15 -19.43
C SER A 322 16.54 -20.83 -18.98
N ILE A 323 16.36 -19.98 -17.97
CA ILE A 323 15.03 -19.60 -17.46
C ILE A 323 14.33 -18.62 -18.40
N GLY A 324 15.04 -18.13 -19.40
CA GLY A 324 14.49 -17.35 -20.51
C GLY A 324 14.89 -15.87 -20.46
N SER A 325 15.06 -15.31 -21.64
CA SER A 325 15.61 -13.99 -21.95
C SER A 325 14.86 -12.78 -21.35
N TYR A 326 13.89 -12.99 -20.46
CA TYR A 326 13.07 -11.93 -19.90
C TYR A 326 13.20 -11.76 -18.39
N ALA A 327 13.88 -12.67 -17.71
CA ALA A 327 14.05 -12.56 -16.29
C ALA A 327 15.19 -11.57 -15.99
N PHE A 328 14.89 -10.49 -15.30
CA PHE A 328 15.83 -9.46 -14.87
C PHE A 328 16.77 -8.99 -16.00
N ALA A 329 16.20 -8.57 -17.12
CA ALA A 329 16.95 -7.95 -18.19
C ALA A 329 17.94 -6.90 -17.65
N GLY A 330 19.18 -6.96 -18.09
CA GLY A 330 20.23 -6.05 -17.65
C GLY A 330 21.09 -6.58 -16.51
N HIS A 331 21.01 -7.88 -16.19
CA HIS A 331 21.91 -8.50 -15.20
C HIS A 331 23.39 -8.20 -15.49
N ASP A 332 23.82 -8.27 -16.73
CA ASP A 332 25.19 -8.00 -17.19
C ASP A 332 25.49 -6.52 -17.41
N SER A 333 24.60 -5.63 -17.00
CA SER A 333 24.83 -4.20 -17.10
C SER A 333 26.02 -3.77 -16.25
N VAL A 334 26.96 -3.07 -16.87
CA VAL A 334 28.14 -2.50 -16.18
C VAL A 334 27.71 -1.64 -15.00
N LEU A 335 26.64 -0.84 -15.15
CA LEU A 335 26.12 -0.01 -14.07
C LEU A 335 25.67 -0.85 -12.87
N TRP A 336 24.92 -1.92 -13.12
CA TRP A 336 24.40 -2.73 -12.02
C TRP A 336 25.47 -3.63 -11.38
N GLU A 337 26.48 -4.06 -12.13
CA GLU A 337 27.68 -4.68 -11.56
C GLU A 337 28.43 -3.72 -10.63
N LEU A 338 28.59 -2.46 -11.03
CA LEU A 338 29.22 -1.44 -10.19
C LEU A 338 28.41 -1.18 -8.92
N VAL A 339 27.11 -1.08 -9.01
CA VAL A 339 26.21 -0.90 -7.87
C VAL A 339 26.32 -2.09 -6.91
N ARG A 340 26.27 -3.33 -7.40
CA ARG A 340 26.48 -4.56 -6.59
C ARG A 340 27.86 -4.61 -5.96
N GLY A 341 28.87 -4.07 -6.65
CA GLY A 341 30.24 -3.95 -6.14
C GLY A 341 30.40 -2.98 -4.96
N CYS A 342 29.32 -2.27 -4.56
CA CYS A 342 29.32 -1.33 -3.44
C CYS A 342 28.34 -1.80 -2.32
N PRO A 343 28.57 -2.97 -1.70
CA PRO A 343 27.58 -3.59 -0.79
C PRO A 343 27.27 -2.73 0.45
N ASP A 344 28.23 -1.98 0.96
CA ASP A 344 27.99 -1.12 2.14
C ASP A 344 27.09 0.06 1.81
N LYS A 345 27.25 0.65 0.61
CA LYS A 345 26.36 1.71 0.13
C LYS A 345 24.97 1.18 -0.18
N LEU A 346 24.87 -0.02 -0.76
CA LEU A 346 23.56 -0.68 -0.96
C LEU A 346 22.83 -0.88 0.37
N ARG A 347 23.52 -1.34 1.41
CA ARG A 347 22.92 -1.50 2.74
C ARG A 347 22.48 -0.17 3.34
N GLU A 348 23.31 0.88 3.24
CA GLU A 348 22.96 2.23 3.71
C GLU A 348 21.68 2.72 3.04
N VAL A 349 21.60 2.59 1.71
CA VAL A 349 20.43 3.02 0.95
C VAL A 349 19.22 2.12 1.22
N ALA A 350 19.41 0.83 1.40
CA ALA A 350 18.34 -0.10 1.78
C ALA A 350 17.77 0.23 3.16
N ASP A 351 18.60 0.52 4.15
CA ASP A 351 18.16 0.96 5.47
C ASP A 351 17.31 2.24 5.37
N LYS A 352 17.75 3.21 4.56
CA LYS A 352 17.02 4.45 4.32
C LYS A 352 15.68 4.21 3.62
N LEU A 353 15.65 3.41 2.56
CA LEU A 353 14.43 3.01 1.87
C LEU A 353 13.45 2.31 2.81
N ARG A 354 13.92 1.29 3.54
CA ARG A 354 13.07 0.48 4.40
C ARG A 354 12.55 1.24 5.61
N SER A 355 13.25 2.25 6.09
CA SER A 355 12.74 3.15 7.14
C SER A 355 11.47 3.90 6.71
N THR A 356 11.25 4.08 5.42
CA THR A 356 10.11 4.82 4.85
C THR A 356 9.15 3.93 4.03
N MET A 357 9.63 2.77 3.56
CA MET A 357 8.90 1.77 2.79
C MET A 357 8.51 0.59 3.69
N SER A 358 7.51 0.76 4.52
CA SER A 358 7.00 -0.37 5.30
C SER A 358 6.23 -1.35 4.40
N LEU A 359 6.30 -2.63 4.73
CA LEU A 359 5.53 -3.67 4.03
C LEU A 359 4.02 -3.37 4.04
N GLU A 360 3.52 -2.92 5.20
CA GLU A 360 2.11 -2.52 5.35
C GLU A 360 1.73 -1.41 4.39
N TYR A 361 2.57 -0.38 4.27
CA TYR A 361 2.33 0.72 3.35
C TYR A 361 2.27 0.24 1.90
N VAL A 362 3.20 -0.62 1.48
CA VAL A 362 3.23 -1.18 0.12
C VAL A 362 1.96 -1.98 -0.17
N LEU A 363 1.58 -2.87 0.74
CA LEU A 363 0.35 -3.67 0.60
C LEU A 363 -0.90 -2.78 0.60
N LYS A 364 -0.93 -1.74 1.44
CA LYS A 364 -2.04 -0.78 1.48
C LYS A 364 -2.20 -0.06 0.15
N VAL A 365 -1.11 0.44 -0.45
CA VAL A 365 -1.18 1.14 -1.74
C VAL A 365 -1.74 0.24 -2.82
N PHE A 366 -1.26 -0.99 -2.94
CA PHE A 366 -1.79 -1.94 -3.93
C PHE A 366 -3.25 -2.31 -3.66
N ASN A 367 -3.66 -2.41 -2.41
CA ASN A 367 -5.06 -2.67 -2.05
C ASN A 367 -5.97 -1.48 -2.37
N GLU A 368 -5.52 -0.25 -2.13
CA GLU A 368 -6.25 0.95 -2.50
C GLU A 368 -6.40 1.07 -4.02
N GLU A 369 -5.32 0.86 -4.76
CA GLU A 369 -5.34 0.87 -6.23
C GLU A 369 -6.26 -0.22 -6.79
N MET A 370 -6.32 -1.38 -6.15
CA MET A 370 -7.26 -2.46 -6.51
C MET A 370 -8.69 -2.18 -6.09
N MET A 371 -8.93 -1.20 -5.23
CA MET A 371 -10.23 -1.02 -4.59
C MET A 371 -10.70 -2.28 -3.84
N GLY A 372 -9.76 -2.98 -3.18
CA GLY A 372 -10.02 -4.24 -2.51
C GLY A 372 -10.44 -5.37 -3.47
N ASN A 373 -11.29 -6.27 -2.98
CA ASN A 373 -11.79 -7.42 -3.77
C ASN A 373 -12.71 -7.04 -4.95
N TRP A 374 -12.98 -5.76 -5.13
CA TRP A 374 -13.88 -5.30 -6.18
C TRP A 374 -13.30 -5.54 -7.57
N CYS A 375 -12.00 -5.34 -7.74
CA CYS A 375 -11.34 -5.59 -9.02
C CYS A 375 -11.40 -7.05 -9.44
N GLU A 376 -11.18 -8.00 -8.52
CA GLU A 376 -11.35 -9.44 -8.85
C GLU A 376 -12.75 -9.75 -9.36
N ARG A 377 -13.78 -9.20 -8.74
CA ARG A 377 -15.18 -9.39 -9.19
C ARG A 377 -15.43 -8.79 -10.57
N ILE A 378 -14.87 -7.63 -10.85
CA ILE A 378 -14.95 -6.99 -12.17
C ILE A 378 -14.22 -7.83 -13.21
N TYR A 379 -13.03 -8.30 -12.91
CA TYR A 379 -12.28 -9.18 -13.81
C TYR A 379 -13.05 -10.44 -14.14
N ASN A 380 -13.64 -11.09 -13.16
CA ASN A 380 -14.49 -12.26 -13.35
C ASN A 380 -15.71 -11.93 -14.21
N LYS A 381 -16.37 -10.81 -13.94
CA LYS A 381 -17.55 -10.36 -14.68
C LYS A 381 -17.23 -10.01 -16.14
N ASP A 382 -16.12 -9.35 -16.38
CA ASP A 382 -15.66 -8.95 -17.70
C ASP A 382 -15.20 -10.17 -18.55
N GLY A 383 -15.03 -11.31 -17.92
CA GLY A 383 -14.48 -12.48 -18.57
C GLY A 383 -13.01 -12.30 -18.99
N ILE A 384 -12.31 -11.39 -18.36
CA ILE A 384 -10.89 -11.09 -18.65
C ILE A 384 -10.02 -12.30 -18.41
N TYR A 385 -10.38 -13.13 -17.40
CA TYR A 385 -9.70 -14.39 -17.13
C TYR A 385 -9.60 -15.32 -18.35
N LYS A 386 -10.52 -15.25 -19.28
CA LYS A 386 -10.44 -16.04 -20.52
C LYS A 386 -9.29 -15.59 -21.45
N TYR A 387 -8.80 -14.36 -21.29
CA TYR A 387 -7.71 -13.78 -22.06
C TYR A 387 -6.37 -13.84 -21.31
N ILE A 388 -6.41 -14.09 -20.01
CA ILE A 388 -5.22 -14.32 -19.21
C ILE A 388 -4.87 -15.80 -19.39
N LYS A 389 -3.66 -16.09 -19.85
CA LYS A 389 -3.21 -17.49 -19.91
C LYS A 389 -3.46 -18.13 -18.56
N PRO A 390 -4.04 -19.32 -18.52
CA PRO A 390 -4.14 -20.07 -17.28
C PRO A 390 -2.76 -20.12 -16.63
N LEU A 391 -2.70 -20.15 -15.32
CA LEU A 391 -1.48 -20.34 -14.55
C LEU A 391 -0.92 -21.76 -14.77
N THR A 392 -0.67 -22.13 -16.03
CA THR A 392 -0.29 -23.50 -16.46
C THR A 392 1.22 -23.66 -16.57
N GLU A 393 1.94 -22.54 -16.65
CA GLU A 393 3.41 -22.55 -16.55
C GLU A 393 3.77 -22.37 -15.07
N GLY A 394 4.53 -23.29 -14.52
CA GLY A 394 4.92 -23.26 -13.11
C GLY A 394 5.76 -22.06 -12.75
N VAL A 395 5.83 -21.75 -11.47
CA VAL A 395 6.69 -20.73 -10.91
C VAL A 395 8.09 -21.30 -10.70
N THR A 396 9.11 -20.63 -11.23
CA THR A 396 10.49 -21.04 -11.08
C THR A 396 11.11 -20.40 -9.85
N THR A 397 11.62 -21.23 -8.95
CA THR A 397 12.35 -20.82 -7.75
C THR A 397 13.82 -20.52 -8.05
N ALA A 398 14.56 -19.96 -7.09
CA ALA A 398 15.97 -19.60 -7.24
C ALA A 398 16.91 -20.80 -7.53
N ASP A 399 16.52 -22.00 -7.10
CA ASP A 399 17.26 -23.24 -7.37
C ASP A 399 16.98 -23.85 -8.75
N GLY A 400 16.20 -23.18 -9.57
CA GLY A 400 15.79 -23.64 -10.89
C GLY A 400 14.64 -24.66 -10.88
N THR A 401 14.10 -24.99 -9.72
CA THR A 401 12.97 -25.90 -9.60
C THR A 401 11.69 -25.21 -10.08
N THR A 402 10.92 -25.88 -10.91
CA THR A 402 9.63 -25.37 -11.34
C THR A 402 8.53 -26.03 -10.50
N SER A 403 7.92 -25.27 -9.61
CA SER A 403 6.79 -25.71 -8.79
C SER A 403 5.48 -25.25 -9.41
N TYR A 404 4.65 -26.21 -9.80
CA TYR A 404 3.45 -25.88 -10.58
C TYR A 404 2.24 -25.49 -9.74
N TYR A 405 2.00 -26.17 -8.63
CA TYR A 405 0.65 -26.20 -8.10
C TYR A 405 0.53 -26.00 -6.60
N ASP A 406 1.46 -26.50 -5.83
CA ASP A 406 1.34 -26.39 -4.37
C ASP A 406 1.30 -24.94 -3.93
N TYR A 407 2.05 -24.11 -4.61
CA TYR A 407 2.12 -22.69 -4.40
C TYR A 407 0.82 -21.94 -4.83
N LEU A 408 0.36 -22.17 -6.06
CA LEU A 408 -0.85 -21.54 -6.58
C LEU A 408 -2.11 -22.11 -5.97
N TYR A 409 -2.10 -23.40 -5.62
CA TYR A 409 -3.21 -24.05 -4.93
C TYR A 409 -3.34 -23.53 -3.50
N ALA A 410 -2.23 -23.36 -2.79
CA ALA A 410 -2.20 -22.76 -1.46
C ALA A 410 -2.74 -21.30 -1.46
N LEU A 411 -2.59 -20.59 -2.58
CA LEU A 411 -3.12 -19.25 -2.80
C LEU A 411 -4.54 -19.23 -3.40
N GLN A 412 -5.18 -20.39 -3.52
CA GLN A 412 -6.52 -20.54 -4.13
C GLN A 412 -6.61 -20.02 -5.58
N GLY A 413 -5.48 -19.98 -6.29
CA GLY A 413 -5.41 -19.47 -7.66
C GLY A 413 -5.65 -17.97 -7.82
N SER A 414 -5.76 -17.22 -6.72
CA SER A 414 -5.97 -15.78 -6.74
C SER A 414 -4.67 -15.04 -7.03
N ARG A 415 -4.63 -14.25 -8.09
CA ARG A 415 -3.49 -13.38 -8.39
C ARG A 415 -3.25 -12.31 -7.33
N TYR A 416 -4.30 -11.88 -6.68
CA TYR A 416 -4.20 -10.97 -5.53
C TYR A 416 -3.46 -11.64 -4.35
N ALA A 417 -3.85 -12.85 -4.01
CA ALA A 417 -3.17 -13.61 -2.95
C ALA A 417 -1.71 -13.91 -3.33
N HIS A 418 -1.45 -14.25 -4.59
CA HIS A 418 -0.10 -14.41 -5.12
C HIS A 418 0.73 -13.14 -4.94
N ARG A 419 0.23 -11.99 -5.35
CA ARG A 419 0.94 -10.72 -5.20
C ARG A 419 1.26 -10.41 -3.74
N THR A 420 0.26 -10.55 -2.87
CA THR A 420 0.44 -10.33 -1.42
C THR A 420 1.50 -11.25 -0.84
N TYR A 421 1.44 -12.53 -1.16
CA TYR A 421 2.43 -13.52 -0.76
C TYR A 421 3.83 -13.17 -1.28
N THR A 422 3.94 -12.87 -2.57
CA THR A 422 5.22 -12.54 -3.21
C THR A 422 5.84 -11.29 -2.58
N ILE A 423 5.07 -10.23 -2.38
CA ILE A 423 5.56 -9.01 -1.73
C ILE A 423 6.07 -9.31 -0.32
N GLN A 424 5.30 -10.04 0.49
CA GLN A 424 5.67 -10.35 1.87
C GLN A 424 6.97 -11.13 1.95
N ASN A 425 7.10 -12.17 1.14
CA ASN A 425 8.27 -13.03 1.17
C ASN A 425 9.49 -12.40 0.48
N ARG A 426 9.28 -11.65 -0.62
CA ARG A 426 10.36 -10.92 -1.29
C ARG A 426 10.98 -9.87 -0.37
N PHE A 427 10.15 -9.12 0.35
CA PHE A 427 10.64 -8.13 1.30
C PHE A 427 11.43 -8.79 2.43
N ALA A 428 10.93 -9.90 2.98
CA ALA A 428 11.66 -10.63 4.01
C ALA A 428 13.02 -11.16 3.51
N LEU A 429 13.04 -11.69 2.29
CA LEU A 429 14.28 -12.18 1.67
C LEU A 429 15.30 -11.05 1.48
N LEU A 430 14.91 -9.94 0.87
CA LEU A 430 15.83 -8.85 0.59
C LEU A 430 16.21 -8.06 1.85
N ASP A 431 15.32 -7.95 2.81
CA ASP A 431 15.68 -7.42 4.12
C ASP A 431 16.80 -8.25 4.76
N SER A 432 16.76 -9.57 4.61
CA SER A 432 17.84 -10.43 5.10
C SER A 432 19.17 -10.20 4.39
N GLN A 433 19.14 -9.79 3.13
CA GLN A 433 20.35 -9.56 2.33
C GLN A 433 20.91 -8.12 2.52
N TYR A 434 20.04 -7.12 2.49
CA TYR A 434 20.49 -5.73 2.45
C TYR A 434 20.35 -5.00 3.78
N VAL A 435 19.30 -5.27 4.56
CA VAL A 435 19.01 -4.55 5.81
C VAL A 435 19.70 -5.23 6.98
N CYS A 436 19.88 -6.54 6.93
CA CYS A 436 20.46 -7.36 7.98
C CYS A 436 21.98 -7.57 7.85
N GLY A 437 22.67 -6.66 7.22
CA GLY A 437 24.14 -6.75 6.94
C GLY A 437 25.08 -6.84 8.15
N THR A 438 24.55 -6.89 9.37
CA THR A 438 25.27 -7.26 10.58
C THR A 438 24.38 -8.15 11.43
N TYR A 439 24.97 -9.09 12.17
CA TYR A 439 24.31 -9.98 13.14
C TYR A 439 23.21 -9.30 13.97
N ARG A 440 23.36 -8.02 14.27
CA ARG A 440 22.47 -7.26 15.14
C ARG A 440 21.22 -6.74 14.48
N LYS A 441 21.16 -6.66 13.14
CA LYS A 441 19.98 -6.15 12.42
C LYS A 441 18.89 -7.20 12.27
N ASP A 442 19.25 -8.48 12.11
CA ASP A 442 18.30 -9.61 12.15
C ASP A 442 18.31 -10.24 13.55
N SER A 443 17.95 -9.45 14.54
CA SER A 443 17.85 -9.92 15.92
C SER A 443 16.65 -9.27 16.61
N PHE A 444 16.14 -9.92 17.65
CA PHE A 444 15.32 -9.23 18.63
C PHE A 444 16.15 -8.92 19.88
N ALA A 445 15.77 -7.89 20.61
CA ALA A 445 16.50 -7.42 21.77
C ALA A 445 15.66 -7.57 23.05
N ALA A 446 16.26 -8.18 24.07
CA ALA A 446 15.70 -8.28 25.40
C ALA A 446 16.65 -7.60 26.42
N TYR A 447 16.09 -6.72 27.23
CA TYR A 447 16.83 -5.98 28.27
C TYR A 447 16.46 -6.52 29.63
N PHE A 448 17.44 -6.83 30.46
CA PHE A 448 17.30 -7.37 31.80
C PHE A 448 17.90 -6.42 32.84
N GLY A 449 17.11 -6.09 33.87
CA GLY A 449 17.54 -5.18 34.94
C GLY A 449 18.52 -5.78 35.94
N TYR A 450 18.56 -7.13 36.04
CA TYR A 450 19.43 -7.87 36.93
C TYR A 450 19.92 -9.15 36.26
N LYS A 451 20.98 -9.75 36.82
CA LYS A 451 21.49 -11.05 36.40
C LYS A 451 20.49 -12.17 36.72
N PHE A 452 20.47 -13.19 35.88
CA PHE A 452 19.67 -14.38 36.12
C PHE A 452 20.19 -15.17 37.33
N GLY A 453 19.24 -15.81 38.05
CA GLY A 453 19.55 -16.94 38.89
C GLY A 453 19.84 -18.20 38.06
N SER A 454 19.91 -19.36 38.73
CA SER A 454 20.11 -20.65 38.03
C SER A 454 18.93 -21.09 37.17
N ASP A 455 17.71 -20.58 37.49
CA ASP A 455 16.46 -21.01 36.87
C ASP A 455 15.82 -19.86 36.07
N ASN A 456 14.79 -20.19 35.26
CA ASN A 456 13.99 -19.23 34.50
C ASN A 456 14.77 -18.43 33.44
N ARG A 457 15.52 -19.14 32.58
CA ARG A 457 16.37 -18.56 31.54
C ARG A 457 16.10 -19.11 30.13
N LYS A 458 15.02 -19.85 29.98
CA LYS A 458 14.77 -20.56 28.72
C LYS A 458 13.86 -19.78 27.81
N ILE A 459 14.27 -19.63 26.58
CA ILE A 459 13.46 -19.10 25.48
C ILE A 459 13.23 -20.25 24.51
N ARG A 460 11.96 -20.51 24.15
CA ARG A 460 11.61 -21.51 23.15
C ARG A 460 11.21 -20.84 21.85
N ILE A 461 11.78 -21.30 20.77
CA ILE A 461 11.62 -20.72 19.42
C ILE A 461 11.10 -21.80 18.48
N THR A 462 10.09 -21.45 17.70
CA THR A 462 9.67 -22.20 16.52
C THR A 462 10.12 -21.45 15.28
N ALA A 463 10.88 -22.09 14.40
CA ALA A 463 11.44 -21.45 13.22
C ALA A 463 10.60 -21.69 11.95
N SER A 464 10.67 -20.75 11.00
CA SER A 464 10.06 -20.89 9.68
C SER A 464 10.84 -21.84 8.76
N GLU A 465 12.11 -22.04 9.07
CA GLU A 465 13.03 -22.88 8.31
C GLU A 465 14.15 -23.40 9.22
N ARG A 466 14.95 -24.33 8.72
CA ARG A 466 16.14 -24.79 9.43
C ARG A 466 17.14 -23.64 9.56
N TYR A 467 17.41 -23.22 10.79
CA TYR A 467 18.27 -22.09 11.07
C TYR A 467 19.00 -22.22 12.40
N PHE A 468 20.16 -21.57 12.50
CA PHE A 468 20.94 -21.46 13.72
C PHE A 468 20.58 -20.18 14.46
N PHE A 469 20.08 -20.30 15.67
CA PHE A 469 19.85 -19.15 16.55
C PHE A 469 21.02 -19.00 17.51
N GLY A 470 21.52 -17.79 17.63
CA GLY A 470 22.55 -17.43 18.58
C GLY A 470 22.11 -16.28 19.47
N TYR A 471 22.91 -15.94 20.45
CA TYR A 471 22.66 -14.78 21.29
C TYR A 471 23.96 -14.06 21.68
N GLY A 472 23.88 -12.80 22.05
CA GLY A 472 25.04 -12.04 22.45
C GLY A 472 24.76 -10.60 22.88
N TYR A 473 25.79 -9.96 23.38
CA TYR A 473 25.74 -8.58 23.88
C TYR A 473 26.14 -7.57 22.82
N THR A 474 25.86 -6.28 23.11
CA THR A 474 26.24 -5.15 22.25
C THR A 474 27.76 -5.01 22.11
N SER A 475 28.53 -5.33 23.13
CA SER A 475 29.94 -5.00 23.26
C SER A 475 30.91 -6.17 23.05
N GLY A 476 30.43 -7.35 22.70
CA GLY A 476 31.24 -8.57 22.62
C GLY A 476 31.09 -9.36 21.33
N THR A 477 31.97 -10.36 21.16
CA THR A 477 31.79 -11.43 20.17
C THR A 477 30.55 -12.23 20.56
N PRO A 478 29.59 -12.46 19.64
CA PRO A 478 28.40 -13.23 19.96
C PRO A 478 28.77 -14.62 20.43
N HIS A 479 28.13 -15.09 21.48
CA HIS A 479 28.21 -16.50 21.84
C HIS A 479 27.43 -17.29 20.79
N GLU A 480 28.13 -18.07 20.02
CA GLU A 480 27.54 -19.02 19.09
C GLU A 480 27.15 -20.30 19.88
N SER A 481 26.10 -20.25 20.67
CA SER A 481 25.41 -21.48 20.97
C SER A 481 24.47 -21.75 19.80
N ALA A 482 24.98 -22.41 18.80
CA ALA A 482 24.18 -22.77 17.65
C ALA A 482 23.14 -23.81 18.07
N VAL A 483 21.90 -23.41 18.17
CA VAL A 483 20.78 -24.33 18.26
C VAL A 483 20.17 -24.43 16.87
N LEU A 484 20.23 -25.63 16.31
CA LEU A 484 19.72 -25.92 14.99
C LEU A 484 18.24 -26.28 15.09
N ALA A 485 17.38 -25.47 14.45
CA ALA A 485 16.01 -25.88 14.21
C ALA A 485 15.98 -26.94 13.11
N GLU A 486 15.73 -28.19 13.46
CA GLU A 486 15.82 -29.30 12.52
C GLU A 486 14.65 -29.40 11.55
N ASP A 487 13.47 -28.89 11.97
CA ASP A 487 12.23 -28.92 11.17
C ASP A 487 11.43 -27.62 11.30
N THR A 488 10.75 -27.21 10.24
CA THR A 488 9.74 -26.15 10.30
C THR A 488 8.60 -26.58 11.22
N GLY A 489 8.46 -25.90 12.35
CA GLY A 489 7.46 -26.21 13.38
C GLY A 489 8.00 -26.92 14.61
N SER A 490 9.22 -27.43 14.60
CA SER A 490 9.89 -27.95 15.80
C SER A 490 10.30 -26.81 16.73
N GLN A 491 10.20 -27.04 18.02
CA GLN A 491 10.57 -26.07 19.04
C GLN A 491 12.04 -26.24 19.43
N VAL A 492 12.76 -25.12 19.44
CA VAL A 492 14.17 -25.04 19.82
C VAL A 492 14.27 -24.26 21.12
N GLU A 493 15.09 -24.75 22.06
CA GLU A 493 15.29 -24.12 23.36
C GLU A 493 16.66 -23.43 23.42
N LEU A 494 16.67 -22.12 23.70
CA LEU A 494 17.87 -21.36 24.05
C LEU A 494 17.91 -21.18 25.57
N THR A 495 19.05 -21.48 26.20
CA THR A 495 19.27 -21.19 27.61
C THR A 495 20.17 -19.97 27.72
N LEU A 496 19.62 -18.82 28.17
CA LEU A 496 20.37 -17.59 28.33
C LEU A 496 21.47 -17.72 29.41
N ASP A 497 22.58 -17.00 29.25
CA ASP A 497 23.69 -17.04 30.17
C ASP A 497 23.36 -16.37 31.50
N THR A 498 23.94 -16.88 32.62
CA THR A 498 23.85 -16.26 33.94
C THR A 498 24.66 -14.97 34.04
N ASP A 499 25.70 -14.81 33.21
CA ASP A 499 26.62 -13.68 33.27
C ASP A 499 26.19 -12.49 32.41
N LEU A 500 24.90 -12.38 32.15
CA LEU A 500 24.33 -11.24 31.42
C LEU A 500 24.78 -9.90 32.00
N ILE A 501 25.14 -8.96 31.13
CA ILE A 501 25.45 -7.59 31.54
C ILE A 501 24.12 -6.87 31.85
N VAL A 502 24.02 -6.36 33.07
CA VAL A 502 22.82 -5.64 33.50
C VAL A 502 22.60 -4.39 32.66
N ASN A 503 21.37 -4.18 32.23
CA ASN A 503 20.96 -3.07 31.36
C ASN A 503 21.59 -3.04 29.96
N ASP A 504 22.33 -4.08 29.54
CA ASP A 504 22.79 -4.23 28.18
C ASP A 504 21.79 -5.11 27.39
N PRO A 505 21.41 -4.74 26.17
CA PRO A 505 20.47 -5.57 25.39
C PRO A 505 21.10 -6.91 25.02
N GLN A 506 20.34 -7.97 25.25
CA GLN A 506 20.61 -9.28 24.72
C GLN A 506 19.99 -9.40 23.36
N TYR A 507 20.77 -9.68 22.35
CA TYR A 507 20.30 -9.93 21.00
C TYR A 507 20.18 -11.43 20.77
N ILE A 508 19.01 -11.86 20.29
CA ILE A 508 18.79 -13.20 19.79
C ILE A 508 18.70 -13.08 18.27
N TYR A 509 19.63 -13.74 17.56
CA TYR A 509 19.81 -13.61 16.12
C TYR A 509 18.85 -14.50 15.34
N GLY A 510 18.57 -14.15 14.07
CA GLY A 510 17.64 -14.87 13.22
C GLY A 510 16.19 -14.49 13.47
N ALA A 511 15.94 -13.28 13.96
CA ALA A 511 14.62 -12.80 14.36
C ALA A 511 13.58 -12.91 13.22
N SER A 512 13.96 -12.63 11.97
CA SER A 512 13.09 -12.72 10.80
C SER A 512 12.57 -14.13 10.50
N ARG A 513 13.19 -15.17 11.09
CA ARG A 513 12.86 -16.58 10.90
C ARG A 513 12.03 -17.18 12.03
N ILE A 514 11.81 -16.42 13.09
CA ILE A 514 11.04 -16.87 14.24
C ILE A 514 9.56 -16.83 13.94
N MET A 515 8.91 -18.00 13.93
CA MET A 515 7.45 -18.12 13.79
C MET A 515 6.72 -18.18 15.12
N GLY A 516 7.33 -18.81 16.10
CA GLY A 516 6.80 -18.92 17.46
C GLY A 516 7.86 -18.57 18.50
N LEU A 517 7.45 -17.82 19.50
CA LEU A 517 8.32 -17.41 20.60
C LEU A 517 7.59 -17.56 21.93
N ASP A 518 8.22 -18.35 22.82
CA ASP A 518 7.72 -18.59 24.17
C ASP A 518 8.81 -18.18 25.19
N LEU A 519 8.44 -17.22 26.03
CA LEU A 519 9.25 -16.67 27.10
C LEU A 519 8.66 -16.98 28.49
N THR A 520 7.77 -17.94 28.60
CA THR A 520 7.11 -18.28 29.90
C THR A 520 8.11 -18.75 30.96
N ASP A 521 9.25 -19.35 30.53
CA ASP A 521 10.35 -19.78 31.38
C ASP A 521 11.47 -18.72 31.53
N VAL A 522 11.22 -17.46 31.13
CA VAL A 522 12.12 -16.33 31.38
C VAL A 522 11.68 -15.59 32.63
N SER A 523 12.62 -15.17 33.46
CA SER A 523 12.32 -14.40 34.67
C SER A 523 11.76 -13.03 34.34
N HIS A 524 10.44 -12.85 34.44
CA HIS A 524 9.75 -11.59 34.23
C HIS A 524 9.97 -10.56 35.35
N ALA A 525 10.54 -11.00 36.48
CA ALA A 525 10.94 -10.10 37.56
C ALA A 525 12.16 -9.24 37.21
N ILE A 526 12.88 -9.59 36.13
CA ILE A 526 14.09 -8.89 35.68
C ILE A 526 14.01 -8.43 34.23
N LEU A 527 13.06 -8.96 33.42
CA LEU A 527 12.85 -8.54 32.03
C LEU A 527 12.22 -7.16 32.00
N GLN A 528 12.92 -6.17 31.44
CA GLN A 528 12.46 -4.78 31.40
C GLN A 528 11.88 -4.39 30.06
N THR A 529 12.54 -4.77 28.96
CA THR A 529 12.09 -4.43 27.61
C THR A 529 12.28 -5.62 26.70
N LEU A 530 11.27 -5.87 25.87
CA LEU A 530 11.32 -6.88 24.83
C LEU A 530 11.00 -6.21 23.48
N ASN A 531 12.02 -6.12 22.62
CA ASN A 531 11.87 -5.52 21.28
C ASN A 531 11.91 -6.62 20.22
N LEU A 532 10.75 -6.95 19.67
CA LEU A 532 10.54 -7.98 18.67
C LEU A 532 10.28 -7.40 17.27
N ASN A 533 10.56 -6.13 17.02
CA ASN A 533 10.23 -5.47 15.76
C ASN A 533 10.86 -6.14 14.52
N ASN A 534 11.96 -6.87 14.70
CA ASN A 534 12.60 -7.63 13.62
C ASN A 534 12.02 -9.05 13.41
N CYS A 535 11.10 -9.50 14.28
CA CYS A 535 10.48 -10.84 14.17
C CYS A 535 9.33 -10.82 13.14
N SER A 536 9.64 -10.56 11.87
CA SER A 536 8.64 -10.37 10.82
C SER A 536 7.82 -11.63 10.50
N ALA A 537 8.37 -12.83 10.72
CA ALA A 537 7.67 -14.10 10.52
C ALA A 537 6.86 -14.55 11.74
N LEU A 538 6.93 -13.84 12.88
CA LEU A 538 6.32 -14.25 14.15
C LEU A 538 4.80 -14.37 14.03
N ARG A 539 4.28 -15.55 14.38
CA ARG A 539 2.84 -15.88 14.37
C ARG A 539 2.28 -16.04 15.77
N THR A 540 3.11 -16.59 16.68
CA THR A 540 2.69 -16.84 18.07
C THR A 540 3.71 -16.27 19.02
N LEU A 541 3.24 -15.52 19.99
CA LEU A 541 4.04 -14.96 21.08
C LEU A 541 3.39 -15.29 22.41
N ASP A 542 4.12 -15.99 23.27
CA ASP A 542 3.72 -16.21 24.64
C ASP A 542 4.74 -15.58 25.61
N VAL A 543 4.34 -14.52 26.26
CA VAL A 543 5.07 -13.82 27.32
C VAL A 543 4.27 -13.82 28.61
N SER A 544 3.35 -14.77 28.76
CA SER A 544 2.51 -14.88 29.96
C SER A 544 3.36 -15.23 31.18
N CYS A 545 2.91 -14.71 32.32
CA CYS A 545 3.66 -14.81 33.56
C CYS A 545 2.75 -15.14 34.73
N GLY A 546 3.12 -16.19 35.47
CA GLY A 546 2.46 -16.55 36.73
C GLY A 546 2.99 -15.79 37.96
N GLN A 547 4.04 -14.95 37.78
CA GLN A 547 4.69 -14.24 38.88
C GLN A 547 3.84 -13.06 39.40
N THR A 548 3.99 -12.72 40.66
CA THR A 548 3.22 -11.63 41.28
C THR A 548 3.73 -10.24 40.97
N GLN A 549 4.99 -10.14 40.56
CA GLN A 549 5.64 -8.87 40.15
C GLN A 549 6.41 -9.08 38.85
N THR A 550 6.25 -8.14 37.94
CA THR A 550 7.00 -8.08 36.69
C THR A 550 7.61 -6.69 36.52
N THR A 551 8.74 -6.60 35.85
CA THR A 551 9.44 -5.34 35.61
C THR A 551 9.33 -4.86 34.16
N LEU A 552 8.57 -5.57 33.33
CA LEU A 552 8.42 -5.22 31.92
C LEU A 552 7.81 -3.82 31.77
N ASN A 553 8.51 -2.94 31.08
CA ASN A 553 8.05 -1.57 30.75
C ASN A 553 7.66 -1.41 29.30
N ALA A 554 8.23 -2.24 28.40
CA ALA A 554 7.91 -2.15 26.98
C ALA A 554 7.94 -3.53 26.31
N LEU A 555 6.89 -3.80 25.55
CA LEU A 555 6.80 -4.91 24.62
C LEU A 555 6.54 -4.32 23.22
N LEU A 556 7.57 -4.36 22.35
CA LEU A 556 7.53 -3.78 21.03
C LEU A 556 7.32 -4.89 19.99
N VAL A 557 6.14 -4.92 19.40
CA VAL A 557 5.70 -5.95 18.44
C VAL A 557 5.24 -5.35 17.10
N ASN A 558 5.47 -4.06 16.85
CA ASN A 558 4.99 -3.38 15.65
C ASN A 558 5.55 -3.96 14.36
N GLY A 559 6.74 -4.57 14.40
CA GLY A 559 7.33 -5.28 13.27
C GLY A 559 6.82 -6.70 13.07
N CYS A 560 6.09 -7.28 14.04
CA CYS A 560 5.56 -8.64 14.00
C CYS A 560 4.25 -8.73 13.20
N ARG A 561 4.29 -8.39 11.93
CA ARG A 561 3.09 -8.25 11.07
C ARG A 561 2.35 -9.54 10.76
N ASN A 562 2.99 -10.67 11.00
CA ASN A 562 2.38 -11.99 10.86
C ASN A 562 1.82 -12.54 12.17
N LEU A 563 1.88 -11.76 13.26
CA LEU A 563 1.42 -12.18 14.58
C LEU A 563 -0.08 -12.48 14.57
N ARG A 564 -0.44 -13.71 14.97
CA ARG A 564 -1.82 -14.20 15.05
C ARG A 564 -2.28 -14.37 16.50
N THR A 565 -1.36 -14.81 17.36
CA THR A 565 -1.65 -15.07 18.76
C THR A 565 -0.65 -14.34 19.64
N LEU A 566 -1.15 -13.51 20.54
CA LEU A 566 -0.39 -12.87 21.60
C LEU A 566 -0.96 -13.24 22.94
N ASN A 567 -0.17 -13.91 23.77
CA ASN A 567 -0.50 -14.19 25.17
C ASN A 567 0.46 -13.43 26.08
N MET A 568 -0.08 -12.48 26.81
CA MET A 568 0.63 -11.65 27.78
C MET A 568 -0.04 -11.66 29.16
N THR A 569 -0.84 -12.69 29.42
CA THR A 569 -1.58 -12.83 30.67
C THR A 569 -0.66 -12.75 31.88
N GLY A 570 -1.04 -11.93 32.85
CA GLY A 570 -0.32 -11.84 34.13
C GLY A 570 0.88 -10.86 34.14
N LEU A 571 1.15 -10.12 33.07
CA LEU A 571 2.16 -9.05 33.08
C LEU A 571 1.63 -7.85 33.87
N LYS A 572 1.98 -7.77 35.14
CA LYS A 572 1.44 -6.78 36.10
C LYS A 572 2.34 -5.58 36.35
N SER A 573 3.25 -5.25 35.47
CA SER A 573 4.13 -4.09 35.64
C SER A 573 3.32 -2.79 35.60
N GLY A 574 3.42 -1.97 36.63
CA GLY A 574 2.77 -0.66 36.66
C GLY A 574 3.32 0.34 35.64
N SER A 575 4.45 0.05 35.01
CA SER A 575 5.06 0.85 33.94
C SER A 575 4.61 0.41 32.56
N PHE A 576 3.99 -0.77 32.43
CA PHE A 576 3.49 -1.31 31.16
C PHE A 576 1.97 -1.13 31.10
N THR A 577 1.53 0.08 30.77
CA THR A 577 0.12 0.49 30.79
C THR A 577 -0.54 0.55 29.42
N GLY A 578 0.21 0.39 28.34
CA GLY A 578 -0.31 0.41 26.98
C GLY A 578 0.48 -0.50 26.04
N ILE A 579 -0.18 -1.01 25.02
CA ILE A 579 0.45 -1.73 23.92
C ILE A 579 -0.11 -1.25 22.59
N ASP A 580 0.78 -1.05 21.62
CA ASP A 580 0.41 -0.70 20.26
C ASP A 580 0.45 -1.97 19.37
N LEU A 581 -0.72 -2.40 18.93
CA LEU A 581 -0.93 -3.52 18.03
C LEU A 581 -1.44 -3.05 16.64
N SER A 582 -1.33 -1.76 16.33
CA SER A 582 -1.86 -1.16 15.10
C SER A 582 -1.27 -1.75 13.82
N ASN A 583 -0.07 -2.32 13.91
CA ASN A 583 0.61 -2.96 12.79
C ASN A 583 0.41 -4.49 12.74
N ASN A 584 -0.24 -5.09 13.72
CA ASN A 584 -0.46 -6.53 13.80
C ASN A 584 -1.77 -6.93 13.10
N THR A 585 -1.83 -6.68 11.81
CA THR A 585 -3.05 -6.79 10.98
C THR A 585 -3.60 -8.22 10.84
N LYS A 586 -2.83 -9.23 11.26
CA LYS A 586 -3.23 -10.64 11.22
C LYS A 586 -3.60 -11.21 12.60
N LEU A 587 -3.66 -10.34 13.62
CA LEU A 587 -3.93 -10.81 14.97
C LEU A 587 -5.35 -11.37 15.08
N GLU A 588 -5.43 -12.63 15.56
CA GLU A 588 -6.66 -13.40 15.74
C GLU A 588 -7.03 -13.54 17.22
N THR A 589 -6.00 -13.65 18.06
CA THR A 589 -6.17 -13.89 19.50
C THR A 589 -5.26 -12.98 20.32
N LEU A 590 -5.86 -12.25 21.26
CA LEU A 590 -5.15 -11.51 22.31
C LEU A 590 -5.59 -12.00 23.68
N LYS A 591 -4.62 -12.42 24.52
CA LYS A 591 -4.83 -12.72 25.94
C LYS A 591 -4.01 -11.73 26.76
N ALA A 592 -4.68 -10.73 27.33
CA ALA A 592 -4.08 -9.68 28.14
C ALA A 592 -4.72 -9.58 29.55
N GLY A 593 -5.36 -10.64 29.98
CA GLY A 593 -5.93 -10.70 31.32
C GLY A 593 -4.89 -10.53 32.41
N LYS A 594 -5.30 -9.97 33.55
CA LYS A 594 -4.42 -9.74 34.73
C LYS A 594 -3.16 -8.91 34.42
N THR A 595 -3.21 -8.05 33.40
CA THR A 595 -2.17 -7.05 33.13
C THR A 595 -2.51 -5.71 33.77
N ALA A 596 -1.61 -4.74 33.68
CA ALA A 596 -1.82 -3.35 34.12
C ALA A 596 -2.25 -2.41 32.96
N LEU A 597 -2.63 -2.95 31.81
CA LEU A 597 -2.99 -2.15 30.66
C LEU A 597 -4.21 -1.27 30.92
N THR A 598 -4.09 -0.01 30.54
CA THR A 598 -5.19 0.97 30.54
C THR A 598 -5.75 1.21 29.13
N GLY A 599 -4.98 0.85 28.09
CA GLY A 599 -5.39 0.94 26.69
C GLY A 599 -4.66 -0.06 25.80
N VAL A 600 -5.32 -0.44 24.71
CA VAL A 600 -4.77 -1.27 23.64
C VAL A 600 -5.14 -0.64 22.31
N ASN A 601 -4.14 -0.45 21.45
CA ASN A 601 -4.35 0.07 20.10
C ASN A 601 -4.34 -1.09 19.09
N PHE A 602 -5.50 -1.47 18.57
CA PHE A 602 -5.64 -2.57 17.62
C PHE A 602 -5.41 -2.12 16.17
N ALA A 603 -4.91 -3.03 15.36
CA ALA A 603 -4.90 -2.85 13.90
C ALA A 603 -6.34 -2.83 13.36
N GLN A 604 -6.63 -1.86 12.51
CA GLN A 604 -7.91 -1.82 11.81
C GLN A 604 -8.06 -3.04 10.89
N GLY A 605 -9.21 -3.67 10.94
CA GLY A 605 -9.49 -4.85 10.12
C GLY A 605 -8.78 -6.13 10.56
N ALA A 606 -8.09 -6.14 11.70
CA ALA A 606 -7.49 -7.36 12.21
C ALA A 606 -8.54 -8.47 12.36
N PRO A 607 -8.22 -9.72 12.00
CA PRO A 607 -9.16 -10.84 12.02
C PRO A 607 -9.39 -11.41 13.44
N LEU A 608 -9.40 -10.53 14.43
CA LEU A 608 -9.60 -10.89 15.84
C LEU A 608 -10.89 -11.68 16.05
N THR A 609 -10.79 -12.79 16.72
CA THR A 609 -11.93 -13.64 17.12
C THR A 609 -11.98 -13.84 18.62
N SER A 610 -10.86 -13.71 19.33
CA SER A 610 -10.76 -13.90 20.77
C SER A 610 -9.87 -12.84 21.40
N VAL A 611 -10.46 -12.05 22.30
CA VAL A 611 -9.78 -10.95 23.00
C VAL A 611 -10.12 -11.00 24.47
N THR A 612 -9.09 -11.07 25.33
CA THR A 612 -9.23 -10.95 26.77
C THR A 612 -8.47 -9.72 27.25
N LEU A 613 -9.14 -8.82 27.94
CA LEU A 613 -8.62 -7.53 28.42
C LEU A 613 -8.72 -7.42 29.95
N PRO A 614 -7.80 -6.68 30.59
CA PRO A 614 -7.72 -6.58 32.04
C PRO A 614 -8.76 -5.63 32.65
N ALA A 615 -8.96 -5.76 33.93
CA ALA A 615 -9.85 -4.88 34.72
C ALA A 615 -9.36 -3.42 34.79
N THR A 616 -8.11 -3.16 34.54
CA THR A 616 -7.49 -1.83 34.55
C THR A 616 -7.78 -0.98 33.32
N LEU A 617 -8.42 -1.57 32.28
CA LEU A 617 -8.66 -0.91 31.00
C LEU A 617 -9.53 0.34 31.19
N GLN A 618 -9.06 1.47 30.65
CA GLN A 618 -9.75 2.76 30.66
C GLN A 618 -10.30 3.13 29.28
N THR A 619 -9.58 2.72 28.22
CA THR A 619 -9.97 2.99 26.85
C THR A 619 -10.12 1.68 26.08
N LEU A 620 -11.26 1.50 25.42
CA LEU A 620 -11.52 0.39 24.52
C LEU A 620 -11.91 0.94 23.15
N GLU A 621 -11.04 0.74 22.16
CA GLU A 621 -11.30 1.13 20.78
C GLU A 621 -11.26 -0.09 19.87
N LEU A 622 -12.41 -0.45 19.34
CA LEU A 622 -12.61 -1.54 18.39
C LEU A 622 -12.94 -0.93 17.04
N ARG A 623 -12.03 -1.09 16.04
CA ARG A 623 -12.20 -0.46 14.75
C ARG A 623 -12.05 -1.47 13.61
N TYR A 624 -13.10 -1.61 12.81
CA TYR A 624 -13.15 -2.49 11.63
C TYR A 624 -12.83 -3.97 11.94
N LEU A 625 -13.17 -4.45 13.12
CA LEU A 625 -12.92 -5.82 13.58
C LEU A 625 -14.08 -6.73 13.16
N GLY A 626 -14.19 -7.03 11.89
CA GLY A 626 -15.35 -7.71 11.31
C GLY A 626 -15.56 -9.17 11.75
N LYS A 627 -14.55 -9.82 12.36
CA LYS A 627 -14.65 -11.19 12.89
C LYS A 627 -14.87 -11.25 14.39
N LEU A 628 -14.65 -10.15 15.10
CA LEU A 628 -14.85 -10.10 16.55
C LEU A 628 -16.34 -10.05 16.86
N THR A 629 -16.77 -10.93 17.75
CA THR A 629 -18.13 -10.94 18.27
C THR A 629 -18.15 -10.55 19.74
N THR A 630 -19.30 -10.16 20.25
CA THR A 630 -19.47 -9.88 21.70
C THR A 630 -19.06 -11.06 22.56
N GLY A 631 -19.31 -12.29 22.10
CA GLY A 631 -18.90 -13.52 22.79
C GLY A 631 -17.40 -13.82 22.73
N GLY A 632 -16.70 -13.28 21.72
CA GLY A 632 -15.25 -13.38 21.60
C GLY A 632 -14.49 -12.34 22.44
N LEU A 633 -15.19 -11.38 23.02
CA LEU A 633 -14.61 -10.31 23.84
C LEU A 633 -14.83 -10.57 25.33
N THR A 634 -13.77 -10.90 26.05
CA THR A 634 -13.75 -11.06 27.49
C THR A 634 -13.13 -9.85 28.18
N LEU A 635 -13.88 -9.18 29.03
CA LEU A 635 -13.40 -8.10 29.88
C LEU A 635 -13.38 -8.61 31.32
N GLU A 636 -12.22 -8.56 31.99
CA GLU A 636 -12.09 -8.95 33.39
C GLU A 636 -12.78 -7.95 34.34
N GLY A 637 -12.97 -6.71 33.88
CA GLY A 637 -13.74 -5.67 34.54
C GLY A 637 -14.15 -4.58 33.58
N THR A 638 -15.17 -3.82 33.90
CA THR A 638 -15.73 -2.78 33.01
C THR A 638 -15.84 -1.42 33.66
N SER A 639 -15.72 -1.34 34.98
CA SER A 639 -15.93 -0.12 35.75
C SER A 639 -14.93 1.02 35.47
N ASN A 640 -13.77 0.69 34.93
CA ASN A 640 -12.73 1.67 34.62
C ASN A 640 -12.79 2.18 33.16
N ILE A 641 -13.60 1.56 32.31
CA ILE A 641 -13.71 1.98 30.89
C ILE A 641 -14.54 3.27 30.83
N ASN A 642 -13.86 4.36 30.54
CA ASN A 642 -14.50 5.67 30.40
C ASN A 642 -14.58 6.13 28.93
N ARG A 643 -13.83 5.48 28.02
CA ARG A 643 -13.84 5.74 26.59
C ARG A 643 -14.12 4.45 25.82
N LEU A 644 -15.23 4.43 25.08
CA LEU A 644 -15.65 3.31 24.26
C LEU A 644 -15.84 3.75 22.81
N VAL A 645 -15.10 3.11 21.89
CA VAL A 645 -15.23 3.30 20.45
C VAL A 645 -15.52 1.96 19.78
N VAL A 646 -16.58 1.89 18.99
CA VAL A 646 -16.95 0.73 18.19
C VAL A 646 -17.23 1.19 16.77
N ASP A 647 -16.21 1.13 15.93
CA ASP A 647 -16.29 1.60 14.55
C ASP A 647 -16.38 0.40 13.60
N ASN A 648 -17.50 0.24 12.90
CA ASN A 648 -17.71 -0.80 11.88
C ASN A 648 -17.32 -2.22 12.35
N CYS A 649 -17.83 -2.63 13.51
CA CYS A 649 -17.65 -3.96 14.09
C CYS A 649 -18.99 -4.70 14.15
N PRO A 650 -19.48 -5.29 13.05
CA PRO A 650 -20.86 -5.79 12.95
C PRO A 650 -21.17 -6.97 13.88
N GLY A 651 -20.15 -7.71 14.34
CA GLY A 651 -20.33 -8.81 15.28
C GLY A 651 -20.32 -8.39 16.75
N VAL A 652 -20.03 -7.12 17.05
CA VAL A 652 -19.99 -6.58 18.41
C VAL A 652 -21.29 -5.85 18.71
N ASP A 653 -22.09 -6.42 19.62
CA ASP A 653 -23.23 -5.71 20.17
C ASP A 653 -22.75 -4.60 21.10
N TRP A 654 -22.61 -3.42 20.54
CA TRP A 654 -22.09 -2.25 21.23
C TRP A 654 -23.02 -1.77 22.36
N GLN A 655 -24.32 -2.03 22.28
CA GLN A 655 -25.28 -1.65 23.31
C GLN A 655 -25.06 -2.48 24.58
N THR A 656 -24.99 -3.81 24.41
CA THR A 656 -24.67 -4.72 25.54
C THR A 656 -23.27 -4.38 26.09
N LEU A 657 -22.31 -4.05 25.24
CA LEU A 657 -20.97 -3.66 25.69
C LEU A 657 -20.99 -2.34 26.46
N HIS A 658 -21.68 -1.31 25.98
CA HIS A 658 -21.86 -0.03 26.64
C HIS A 658 -22.55 -0.18 28.00
N ALA A 659 -23.64 -0.94 28.05
CA ALA A 659 -24.38 -1.21 29.30
C ALA A 659 -23.51 -1.91 30.36
N ARG A 660 -22.59 -2.79 29.94
CA ARG A 660 -21.63 -3.45 30.84
C ARG A 660 -20.55 -2.50 31.36
N CYS A 661 -20.23 -1.46 30.62
CA CYS A 661 -19.14 -0.52 30.94
C CYS A 661 -19.55 0.64 31.84
N GLY A 662 -20.71 0.66 32.46
CA GLY A 662 -21.31 1.56 33.49
C GLY A 662 -20.82 3.01 33.69
N ASN A 663 -19.61 3.38 33.29
CA ASN A 663 -18.97 4.69 33.49
C ASN A 663 -18.43 5.32 32.19
N VAL A 664 -18.96 4.95 31.02
CA VAL A 664 -18.50 5.48 29.73
C VAL A 664 -18.81 6.98 29.65
N LYS A 665 -17.77 7.80 29.58
CA LYS A 665 -17.88 9.25 29.39
C LYS A 665 -17.83 9.65 27.94
N TYR A 666 -17.20 8.85 27.12
CA TYR A 666 -17.11 9.05 25.67
C TYR A 666 -17.53 7.76 24.95
N LEU A 667 -18.60 7.87 24.16
CA LEU A 667 -19.08 6.80 23.30
C LEU A 667 -19.01 7.27 21.84
N ARG A 668 -18.37 6.44 21.00
CA ARG A 668 -18.42 6.60 19.54
C ARG A 668 -18.79 5.27 18.91
N VAL A 669 -19.80 5.27 18.07
CA VAL A 669 -20.19 4.10 17.30
C VAL A 669 -20.41 4.51 15.84
N THR A 670 -19.78 3.80 14.90
CA THR A 670 -19.98 4.00 13.48
C THR A 670 -20.38 2.71 12.77
N GLY A 671 -21.02 2.85 11.61
CA GLY A 671 -21.57 1.70 10.89
C GLY A 671 -22.86 1.17 11.51
N ILE A 672 -23.61 2.03 12.18
CA ILE A 672 -24.92 1.69 12.74
C ILE A 672 -25.89 1.40 11.59
N ASP A 673 -26.56 0.27 11.63
CA ASP A 673 -27.71 -0.07 10.80
C ASP A 673 -28.68 -0.86 11.66
N MET A 674 -29.60 -0.14 12.29
CA MET A 674 -30.49 -0.72 13.30
C MET A 674 -31.84 -0.02 13.33
N GLU A 675 -32.77 -0.64 13.98
CA GLU A 675 -34.11 -0.12 14.23
C GLU A 675 -34.47 -0.17 15.72
N GLY A 676 -35.32 0.74 16.15
CA GLY A 676 -35.78 0.81 17.53
C GLY A 676 -36.80 1.92 17.77
N ASP A 677 -37.36 1.96 18.97
CA ASP A 677 -38.45 2.88 19.31
C ASP A 677 -37.99 4.30 19.71
N GLY A 678 -36.71 4.59 19.61
CA GLY A 678 -36.12 5.89 20.04
C GLY A 678 -35.68 5.94 21.49
N SER A 679 -36.07 4.98 22.31
CA SER A 679 -35.70 4.98 23.76
C SER A 679 -34.20 4.94 24.00
N LEU A 680 -33.45 4.24 23.11
CA LEU A 680 -32.00 4.22 23.16
C LEU A 680 -31.41 5.61 22.91
N LEU A 681 -31.86 6.32 21.86
CA LEU A 681 -31.37 7.65 21.53
C LEU A 681 -31.65 8.62 22.70
N ALA A 682 -32.86 8.58 23.25
CA ALA A 682 -33.24 9.38 24.43
C ALA A 682 -32.37 9.08 25.67
N SER A 683 -32.04 7.82 25.88
CA SER A 683 -31.20 7.41 27.03
C SER A 683 -29.77 7.92 26.88
N LEU A 684 -29.20 7.83 25.66
CA LEU A 684 -27.83 8.27 25.40
C LEU A 684 -27.67 9.80 25.40
N MET A 685 -28.72 10.55 25.06
CA MET A 685 -28.75 12.03 25.20
C MET A 685 -28.57 12.49 26.66
N GLN A 686 -28.92 11.66 27.62
CA GLN A 686 -28.81 11.99 29.06
C GLN A 686 -27.40 11.70 29.63
N THR A 687 -26.56 10.98 28.92
CA THR A 687 -25.20 10.62 29.35
C THR A 687 -24.20 11.70 29.02
N GLY A 688 -24.37 12.92 29.49
CA GLY A 688 -23.45 14.04 29.33
C GLY A 688 -22.15 13.82 30.13
N GLY A 689 -21.02 13.69 29.42
CA GLY A 689 -19.69 13.71 30.04
C GLY A 689 -19.09 15.13 30.06
N VAL A 690 -18.15 15.34 30.98
CA VAL A 690 -17.35 16.57 31.05
C VAL A 690 -15.92 16.23 30.66
N ASP A 691 -15.25 17.06 29.87
CA ASP A 691 -13.84 16.86 29.54
C ASP A 691 -12.93 17.10 30.76
N GLU A 692 -11.66 16.84 30.61
CA GLU A 692 -10.64 17.06 31.65
C GLU A 692 -10.52 18.52 32.12
N ASN A 693 -11.09 19.47 31.35
CA ASN A 693 -11.10 20.90 31.63
C ASN A 693 -12.50 21.36 32.16
N GLY A 694 -13.45 20.45 32.36
CA GLY A 694 -14.80 20.76 32.82
C GLY A 694 -15.74 21.24 31.71
N GLY A 695 -15.36 21.10 30.43
CA GLY A 695 -16.19 21.41 29.26
C GLY A 695 -17.12 20.24 28.91
N ASN A 696 -18.24 20.54 28.24
CA ASN A 696 -19.11 19.50 27.68
C ASN A 696 -18.37 18.80 26.53
N VAL A 697 -18.06 17.52 26.72
CA VAL A 697 -17.57 16.68 25.64
C VAL A 697 -18.76 16.15 24.87
N GLU A 698 -18.62 15.95 23.54
CA GLU A 698 -19.51 15.05 22.81
C GLU A 698 -19.52 13.68 23.48
N SER A 699 -20.44 13.49 24.40
CA SER A 699 -20.53 12.28 25.20
C SER A 699 -20.92 11.06 24.35
N CYS A 700 -21.56 11.30 23.20
CA CYS A 700 -22.04 10.27 22.32
C CYS A 700 -21.99 10.73 20.85
N ARG A 701 -21.27 9.97 20.02
CA ARG A 701 -21.21 10.17 18.57
C ARG A 701 -21.66 8.90 17.87
N LEU A 702 -22.77 8.98 17.21
CA LEU A 702 -23.35 7.87 16.44
C LEU A 702 -23.32 8.20 14.96
N VAL A 703 -22.90 7.23 14.14
CA VAL A 703 -22.79 7.39 12.68
C VAL A 703 -23.37 6.17 11.98
N GLY A 704 -24.31 6.38 11.07
CA GLY A 704 -24.96 5.30 10.32
C GLY A 704 -26.44 5.57 10.13
N THR A 705 -27.26 4.55 10.18
CA THR A 705 -28.72 4.66 10.04
C THR A 705 -29.43 4.07 11.23
N TYR A 706 -30.38 4.81 11.76
CA TYR A 706 -31.29 4.36 12.81
C TYR A 706 -32.73 4.54 12.33
N ARG A 707 -33.46 3.44 12.21
CA ARG A 707 -34.86 3.47 11.80
C ARG A 707 -35.75 3.44 13.03
N LEU A 708 -36.53 4.51 13.22
CA LEU A 708 -37.55 4.52 14.25
C LEU A 708 -38.67 3.55 13.88
N THR A 709 -38.99 2.65 14.78
CA THR A 709 -40.09 1.69 14.60
C THR A 709 -41.48 2.30 14.92
N ARG A 710 -41.50 3.51 15.48
CA ARG A 710 -42.71 4.28 15.74
C ARG A 710 -42.44 5.76 15.47
N TYR A 711 -43.48 6.49 15.14
CA TYR A 711 -43.44 7.93 15.03
C TYR A 711 -43.15 8.55 16.41
N VAL A 712 -42.24 9.49 16.45
CA VAL A 712 -42.00 10.39 17.58
C VAL A 712 -42.39 11.79 17.16
N ASP A 713 -42.82 12.62 18.14
CA ASP A 713 -43.24 14.00 17.84
C ASP A 713 -42.07 14.81 17.23
N ASP A 714 -42.43 15.87 16.51
CA ASP A 714 -41.48 16.70 15.77
C ASP A 714 -40.42 17.34 16.65
N GLU A 715 -40.72 17.67 17.91
CA GLU A 715 -39.78 18.23 18.86
C GLU A 715 -38.74 17.18 19.27
N THR A 716 -39.20 15.98 19.60
CA THR A 716 -38.32 14.84 19.92
C THR A 716 -37.46 14.44 18.72
N TYR A 717 -38.05 14.40 17.52
CA TYR A 717 -37.31 14.08 16.30
C TYR A 717 -36.24 15.12 15.99
N ALA A 718 -36.59 16.42 16.09
CA ALA A 718 -35.64 17.50 15.91
C ALA A 718 -34.49 17.45 16.92
N ALA A 719 -34.81 17.14 18.18
CA ALA A 719 -33.81 16.97 19.24
C ALA A 719 -32.84 15.82 18.92
N TYR A 720 -33.32 14.69 18.37
CA TYR A 720 -32.44 13.61 17.94
C TYR A 720 -31.53 14.01 16.80
N ILE A 721 -32.06 14.72 15.76
CA ILE A 721 -31.26 15.20 14.63
C ILE A 721 -30.19 16.20 15.08
N GLU A 722 -30.54 17.12 15.98
CA GLU A 722 -29.58 18.09 16.51
C GLU A 722 -28.48 17.41 17.33
N HIS A 723 -28.84 16.43 18.15
CA HIS A 723 -27.89 15.77 19.05
C HIS A 723 -27.00 14.75 18.33
N TYR A 724 -27.50 14.11 17.26
CA TYR A 724 -26.79 13.11 16.46
C TYR A 724 -26.65 13.54 14.98
N PRO A 725 -25.90 14.59 14.69
CA PRO A 725 -25.88 15.18 13.34
C PRO A 725 -25.29 14.26 12.25
N GLU A 726 -24.59 13.20 12.63
CA GLU A 726 -24.00 12.23 11.72
C GLU A 726 -24.78 10.90 11.63
N LEU A 727 -25.88 10.79 12.38
CA LEU A 727 -26.78 9.64 12.33
C LEU A 727 -27.95 9.96 11.39
N ASN A 728 -28.12 9.14 10.36
CA ASN A 728 -29.32 9.21 9.53
C ASN A 728 -30.49 8.58 10.30
N ILE A 729 -31.37 9.41 10.83
CA ILE A 729 -32.54 8.93 11.58
C ILE A 729 -33.73 8.94 10.63
N GLU A 730 -34.26 7.77 10.39
CA GLU A 730 -35.44 7.56 9.56
C GLU A 730 -36.65 7.35 10.44
N GLN A 731 -37.66 8.17 10.28
CA GLN A 731 -38.92 8.07 11.01
C GLN A 731 -40.02 7.58 10.08
N PRO A 732 -40.93 6.70 10.53
CA PRO A 732 -42.09 6.30 9.74
C PRO A 732 -42.97 7.52 9.45
N GLU A 733 -43.59 7.55 8.29
CA GLU A 733 -44.55 8.60 7.96
C GLU A 733 -45.71 8.61 8.95
N TYR A 734 -46.02 9.79 9.49
CA TYR A 734 -47.20 9.96 10.34
C TYR A 734 -48.44 10.01 9.46
N THR A 735 -49.16 8.93 9.41
CA THR A 735 -50.50 8.89 8.80
C THR A 735 -51.54 9.19 9.88
N MET A 736 -52.10 10.40 9.89
CA MET A 736 -53.34 10.65 10.63
C MET A 736 -54.43 9.83 9.92
N LEU A 737 -54.88 8.78 10.59
CA LEU A 737 -56.14 8.15 10.24
C LEU A 737 -57.24 9.12 10.69
N GLU A 738 -57.86 9.79 9.75
CA GLU A 738 -59.13 10.44 10.05
C GLU A 738 -60.14 9.38 10.44
N SER A 739 -60.90 9.66 11.48
CA SER A 739 -61.70 8.68 12.25
C SER A 739 -62.89 8.08 11.49
N ASP A 740 -63.01 8.32 10.18
CA ASP A 740 -64.16 7.87 9.38
C ASP A 740 -63.76 7.30 8.01
N GLU A 741 -62.49 7.12 7.70
CA GLU A 741 -62.13 6.48 6.45
C GLU A 741 -61.77 4.98 6.66
N SER A 742 -62.58 4.16 6.05
CA SER A 742 -62.20 2.78 5.79
C SER A 742 -60.80 2.69 5.22
N VAL A 743 -59.97 1.91 5.86
CA VAL A 743 -58.60 1.50 5.55
C VAL A 743 -58.19 1.96 4.14
N ALA A 744 -57.32 2.98 4.12
CA ALA A 744 -56.68 3.42 2.89
C ALA A 744 -56.12 2.22 2.14
N ASP A 745 -56.36 2.22 0.88
CA ASP A 745 -56.00 1.21 -0.09
C ASP A 745 -54.69 0.50 0.25
N ASP A 746 -54.72 -0.80 0.38
CA ASP A 746 -53.58 -1.71 0.48
C ASP A 746 -52.48 -1.46 -0.58
N ALA A 747 -52.80 -0.74 -1.64
CA ALA A 747 -51.90 -0.33 -2.70
C ALA A 747 -50.80 0.64 -2.24
N ASN A 748 -51.02 1.46 -1.21
CA ASN A 748 -50.01 2.36 -0.69
C ASN A 748 -49.09 1.71 0.36
N LEU A 749 -49.60 0.74 1.08
CA LEU A 749 -48.79 -0.06 2.01
C LEU A 749 -47.88 -1.07 1.28
N SER A 750 -48.31 -1.59 0.14
CA SER A 750 -47.49 -2.50 -0.67
C SER A 750 -46.26 -1.82 -1.30
N ASN A 751 -46.25 -0.50 -1.44
CA ASN A 751 -45.10 0.28 -1.91
C ASN A 751 -44.10 0.60 -0.78
N LEU A 752 -44.53 0.56 0.47
CA LEU A 752 -43.69 0.76 1.64
C LEU A 752 -43.03 -0.53 2.13
N ASP A 753 -43.68 -1.66 1.87
CA ASP A 753 -43.31 -2.96 2.45
C ASP A 753 -42.36 -3.79 1.56
N ASN A 754 -42.05 -3.30 0.37
CA ASN A 754 -41.23 -4.08 -0.56
C ASN A 754 -39.74 -3.89 -0.42
N GLY A 755 -39.20 -3.25 0.57
CA GLY A 755 -37.74 -3.21 0.83
C GLY A 755 -36.84 -3.18 -0.42
N THR A 756 -37.47 -3.25 -1.56
CA THR A 756 -36.90 -3.23 -2.89
C THR A 756 -36.84 -1.79 -3.32
N GLY A 757 -35.63 -1.30 -3.33
CA GLY A 757 -35.24 0.01 -3.76
C GLY A 757 -36.15 0.59 -4.82
N TYR A 758 -36.43 1.86 -4.66
CA TYR A 758 -37.22 2.68 -5.55
C TYR A 758 -36.96 2.36 -7.02
N LYS A 759 -37.96 1.93 -7.75
CA LYS A 759 -37.94 1.96 -9.21
C LYS A 759 -38.00 3.42 -9.63
N TYR A 760 -36.87 4.03 -9.84
CA TYR A 760 -36.78 5.27 -10.58
C TYR A 760 -36.73 4.94 -12.05
N GLY A 761 -37.84 4.81 -12.72
CA GLY A 761 -37.91 4.63 -14.16
C GLY A 761 -36.84 3.70 -14.72
N ASN A 762 -35.99 4.19 -15.63
CA ASN A 762 -34.82 3.49 -16.13
C ASN A 762 -33.55 3.72 -15.27
N ASP A 763 -33.64 4.51 -14.18
CA ASP A 763 -32.51 4.83 -13.33
C ASP A 763 -32.53 3.94 -12.08
N TYR A 764 -31.83 2.82 -12.15
CA TYR A 764 -31.56 1.98 -11.00
C TYR A 764 -30.60 2.71 -10.06
N LYS A 765 -31.04 3.14 -8.90
CA LYS A 765 -30.15 3.58 -7.80
C LYS A 765 -29.81 2.36 -6.94
N PRO A 766 -28.56 1.90 -6.94
CA PRO A 766 -28.15 0.85 -6.03
C PRO A 766 -28.20 1.36 -4.59
N SER A 767 -28.79 0.58 -3.70
CA SER A 767 -28.83 0.87 -2.27
C SER A 767 -27.51 0.55 -1.58
N GLY A 768 -27.14 1.33 -0.57
CA GLY A 768 -26.05 1.00 0.34
C GLY A 768 -24.66 0.99 -0.31
N HIS A 769 -23.92 -0.08 -0.02
CA HIS A 769 -22.51 -0.24 -0.42
C HIS A 769 -22.30 -0.18 -1.95
N VAL A 770 -23.27 -0.69 -2.72
CA VAL A 770 -23.24 -0.65 -4.20
C VAL A 770 -23.40 0.78 -4.71
N ALA A 771 -24.18 1.62 -4.04
CA ALA A 771 -24.32 3.04 -4.40
C ALA A 771 -23.02 3.82 -4.18
N ALA A 772 -22.27 3.50 -3.13
CA ALA A 772 -20.95 4.11 -2.89
C ALA A 772 -19.93 3.71 -3.97
N ILE A 773 -19.95 2.45 -4.40
CA ILE A 773 -19.08 1.95 -5.47
C ILE A 773 -19.41 2.64 -6.81
N LEU A 774 -20.68 2.80 -7.14
CA LEU A 774 -21.10 3.47 -8.36
C LEU A 774 -20.81 4.98 -8.35
N LYS A 775 -20.89 5.64 -7.20
CA LYS A 775 -20.46 7.03 -7.05
C LYS A 775 -18.97 7.22 -7.32
N ASN A 776 -18.18 6.19 -7.09
CA ASN A 776 -16.74 6.22 -7.27
C ASN A 776 -16.28 5.73 -8.66
N ARG A 777 -17.21 5.45 -9.58
CA ARG A 777 -16.91 5.04 -10.95
C ARG A 777 -16.77 6.23 -11.86
N HIS A 778 -15.83 6.16 -12.76
CA HIS A 778 -15.61 7.13 -13.82
C HIS A 778 -16.13 6.56 -15.13
N ARG A 779 -16.96 7.33 -15.83
CA ARG A 779 -17.41 7.03 -17.17
C ARG A 779 -16.66 7.89 -18.17
N VAL A 780 -16.18 7.28 -19.21
CA VAL A 780 -15.52 7.99 -20.31
C VAL A 780 -16.22 7.66 -21.61
#